data_b19260c027548d3609e0f6763ac29c08
#
_entry.id   b19260c027548d3609e0f6763ac29c08
#
_cell.length_a   1.000
_cell.length_b   1.000
_cell.length_c   1.000
_cell.angle_alpha   90.00
_cell.angle_beta   90.00
_cell.angle_gamma   90.00
#
_symmetry.space_group_name_H-M   'P 1'
#
loop_
_entity.id
_entity.type
_entity.pdbx_description
1 polymer ?
#
loop_
_entity_poly.entity_id
_entity_poly.type
_entity_poly.pdbx_seq_one_letter_code
_entity_poly.pdbx_strand_id
1 'polypeptide(L)'
;MDFSSFFPITDTTWIFFLVLCIILFAPIIFNKMRLPHIIGMIFAGLLIGPHGLNILAHDSSFELFGDVGLFYIMFLASLEINMQEMKMAQGGAILLGLTAFIFPLAIGIAANMTILDYELTASILLASMYASHTLIAYPIVARYGLSRLRCVNFAVGGTIVTDTLTLFVLAVIGGMYKGDVGAWFLPSLLLKMIAITLVIVYIFPRIARFFFRKYNDGIIQYIFVMAMLFMGAGIMELAGMEGILGAFITGLALNRLIPHSSPLMKHIEFVGNAIFIPYFLIGVGMIIDLKVLFGEGNALLVAGVMIAIALFGKWLASLVTQKVYGMSGDERRLIFGLSNAQAAATLAAVLVGYNIILEDGSRLLNDDVLNGTIILILVTCVVSSILTEHSSRKIAMSGEIIDKPIDTAEKTLISLANPEMVDRLMSLAIMLRKEKSTVPLTAVNVVLDEDETQMTRGTRVLEKAADIAATVNVQLLTKIRLTTNLSHGIIHEMKENNYHELIVGFHEKSSPNDSFLGTVLPELLTGLHSQIIMARLTMPINTIRCIHITFPAKTEFEAGFFHWVDQTERLAAGLDCRIKYHGHIDTMTLIQKHLKENKSRTRAEYYETDGGNDLKRISELVHEDHLLIVVSARRGSISFRPSLDHIFTQIQRNYTGRSILLIYPNGYSIDSDMTERPPMMM
;
A
#
# COMPACT_ATOMS: atom_id res chain seq x y z
N MET A 1 -44.14 26.10 17.71
CA MET A 1 -43.55 24.79 17.47
C MET A 1 -42.34 24.67 18.39
N ASP A 2 -42.48 23.83 19.38
CA ASP A 2 -41.39 23.59 20.35
C ASP A 2 -40.30 22.75 19.65
N PHE A 3 -39.24 23.40 19.16
CA PHE A 3 -38.13 22.71 18.47
C PHE A 3 -37.41 21.71 19.37
N SER A 4 -37.58 21.82 20.69
CA SER A 4 -36.96 20.92 21.67
C SER A 4 -37.52 19.47 21.63
N SER A 5 -38.72 19.28 21.09
CA SER A 5 -39.35 17.96 20.97
C SER A 5 -38.86 17.15 19.76
N PHE A 6 -38.06 17.75 18.85
CA PHE A 6 -37.51 17.08 17.67
C PHE A 6 -36.12 16.51 17.89
N PHE A 7 -35.45 16.84 18.99
CA PHE A 7 -34.11 16.40 19.29
C PHE A 7 -34.08 15.47 20.52
N PRO A 8 -33.26 14.39 20.52
CA PRO A 8 -32.41 13.93 19.41
C PRO A 8 -33.19 13.31 18.24
N ILE A 9 -32.69 13.49 17.02
CA ILE A 9 -33.26 12.91 15.81
C ILE A 9 -33.08 11.39 15.86
N THR A 10 -34.21 10.65 15.73
CA THR A 10 -34.23 9.19 15.78
C THR A 10 -34.54 8.55 14.40
N ASP A 11 -34.97 9.34 13.43
CA ASP A 11 -35.25 8.85 12.09
C ASP A 11 -33.98 8.54 11.32
N THR A 12 -33.85 7.30 10.86
CA THR A 12 -32.66 6.77 10.18
C THR A 12 -32.28 7.58 8.95
N THR A 13 -33.24 8.09 8.19
CA THR A 13 -33.00 8.85 6.97
C THR A 13 -32.30 10.17 7.28
N TRP A 14 -32.80 10.88 8.31
CA TRP A 14 -32.20 12.14 8.75
C TRP A 14 -30.86 11.98 9.43
N ILE A 15 -30.65 10.87 10.18
CA ILE A 15 -29.35 10.53 10.77
C ILE A 15 -28.33 10.36 9.65
N PHE A 16 -28.60 9.51 8.64
CA PHE A 16 -27.70 9.30 7.53
C PHE A 16 -27.45 10.58 6.72
N PHE A 17 -28.46 11.38 6.45
CA PHE A 17 -28.32 12.66 5.76
C PHE A 17 -27.36 13.60 6.50
N LEU A 18 -27.54 13.76 7.81
CA LEU A 18 -26.69 14.63 8.63
C LEU A 18 -25.23 14.12 8.68
N VAL A 19 -25.05 12.81 8.88
CA VAL A 19 -23.70 12.21 8.89
C VAL A 19 -23.01 12.42 7.54
N LEU A 20 -23.70 12.21 6.41
CA LEU A 20 -23.13 12.47 5.09
C LEU A 20 -22.80 13.96 4.87
N CYS A 21 -23.64 14.86 5.37
CA CYS A 21 -23.32 16.30 5.35
C CYS A 21 -22.05 16.61 6.15
N ILE A 22 -21.86 15.99 7.32
CA ILE A 22 -20.65 16.18 8.13
C ILE A 22 -19.43 15.62 7.41
N ILE A 23 -19.52 14.41 6.86
CA ILE A 23 -18.45 13.78 6.08
C ILE A 23 -18.02 14.68 4.92
N LEU A 24 -18.98 15.35 4.28
CA LEU A 24 -18.72 16.26 3.16
C LEU A 24 -18.12 17.61 3.63
N PHE A 25 -18.76 18.28 4.58
CA PHE A 25 -18.44 19.68 4.89
C PHE A 25 -17.33 19.83 5.93
N ALA A 26 -17.21 18.94 6.93
CA ALA A 26 -16.20 19.07 7.95
C ALA A 26 -14.76 19.04 7.38
N PRO A 27 -14.38 18.11 6.49
CA PRO A 27 -13.07 18.14 5.85
C PRO A 27 -12.80 19.41 5.04
N ILE A 28 -13.81 19.93 4.33
CA ILE A 28 -13.68 21.15 3.51
C ILE A 28 -13.38 22.36 4.38
N ILE A 29 -14.10 22.50 5.51
CA ILE A 29 -13.94 23.60 6.45
C ILE A 29 -12.57 23.53 7.13
N PHE A 30 -12.20 22.37 7.67
CA PHE A 30 -10.95 22.20 8.41
C PHE A 30 -9.71 22.27 7.52
N ASN A 31 -9.77 21.80 6.27
CA ASN A 31 -8.70 21.99 5.29
C ASN A 31 -8.45 23.46 4.98
N LYS A 32 -9.49 24.31 4.94
CA LYS A 32 -9.34 25.77 4.83
C LYS A 32 -8.57 26.36 6.03
N MET A 33 -8.75 25.78 7.21
CA MET A 33 -8.06 26.17 8.46
C MET A 33 -6.65 25.53 8.56
N ARG A 34 -6.21 24.74 7.58
CA ARG A 34 -4.95 23.98 7.60
C ARG A 34 -4.87 22.96 8.73
N LEU A 35 -6.00 22.44 9.18
CA LEU A 35 -6.09 21.39 10.19
C LEU A 35 -6.40 20.04 9.51
N PRO A 36 -5.91 18.91 10.05
CA PRO A 36 -6.23 17.59 9.54
C PRO A 36 -7.74 17.34 9.54
N HIS A 37 -8.25 16.75 8.46
CA HIS A 37 -9.69 16.44 8.29
C HIS A 37 -10.27 15.54 9.38
N ILE A 38 -9.44 14.65 9.96
CA ILE A 38 -9.81 13.76 11.07
C ILE A 38 -10.33 14.57 12.25
N ILE A 39 -9.64 15.66 12.61
CA ILE A 39 -10.04 16.55 13.71
C ILE A 39 -11.40 17.19 13.42
N GLY A 40 -11.63 17.56 12.15
CA GLY A 40 -12.91 18.13 11.73
C GLY A 40 -14.09 17.21 11.96
N MET A 41 -13.94 15.92 11.70
CA MET A 41 -14.98 14.92 11.89
C MET A 41 -15.25 14.66 13.38
N ILE A 42 -14.21 14.54 14.19
CA ILE A 42 -14.33 14.40 15.65
C ILE A 42 -15.03 15.63 16.26
N PHE A 43 -14.61 16.84 15.84
CA PHE A 43 -15.20 18.08 16.33
C PHE A 43 -16.67 18.23 15.91
N ALA A 44 -17.01 17.82 14.69
CA ALA A 44 -18.40 17.79 14.24
C ALA A 44 -19.23 16.80 15.07
N GLY A 45 -18.70 15.59 15.36
CA GLY A 45 -19.33 14.62 16.24
C GLY A 45 -19.60 15.17 17.64
N LEU A 46 -18.62 15.85 18.20
CA LEU A 46 -18.74 16.54 19.49
C LEU A 46 -19.86 17.61 19.48
N LEU A 47 -19.97 18.39 18.41
CA LEU A 47 -21.02 19.41 18.30
C LEU A 47 -22.43 18.81 18.21
N ILE A 48 -22.60 17.74 17.42
CA ILE A 48 -23.94 17.15 17.20
C ILE A 48 -24.33 16.11 18.24
N GLY A 49 -23.35 15.60 19.01
CA GLY A 49 -23.53 14.54 19.98
C GLY A 49 -24.33 14.95 21.23
N PRO A 50 -24.60 13.98 22.13
CA PRO A 50 -25.40 14.18 23.33
C PRO A 50 -24.87 15.26 24.28
N HIS A 51 -23.55 15.42 24.33
CA HIS A 51 -22.87 16.39 25.19
C HIS A 51 -22.67 17.77 24.56
N GLY A 52 -22.95 17.89 23.23
CA GLY A 52 -22.95 19.14 22.47
C GLY A 52 -24.34 19.73 22.33
N LEU A 53 -24.79 19.86 21.07
CA LEU A 53 -26.13 20.39 20.71
C LEU A 53 -27.25 19.34 20.87
N ASN A 54 -26.93 18.10 21.21
CA ASN A 54 -27.87 16.97 21.33
C ASN A 54 -28.78 16.77 20.11
N ILE A 55 -28.18 16.91 18.91
CA ILE A 55 -28.91 16.73 17.64
C ILE A 55 -29.09 15.25 17.32
N LEU A 56 -28.05 14.43 17.54
CA LEU A 56 -28.06 12.99 17.37
C LEU A 56 -27.78 12.25 18.66
N ALA A 57 -28.49 11.15 18.89
CA ALA A 57 -28.17 10.22 19.96
C ALA A 57 -27.05 9.27 19.55
N HIS A 58 -26.19 8.90 20.50
CA HIS A 58 -25.20 7.83 20.30
C HIS A 58 -25.91 6.48 20.54
N ASP A 59 -26.47 5.92 19.50
CA ASP A 59 -27.24 4.67 19.54
C ASP A 59 -26.40 3.46 19.07
N SER A 60 -27.02 2.27 19.13
CA SER A 60 -26.38 1.01 18.69
C SER A 60 -25.96 1.02 17.22
N SER A 61 -26.54 1.87 16.37
CA SER A 61 -26.13 2.00 14.97
C SER A 61 -24.79 2.71 14.87
N PHE A 62 -24.57 3.77 15.66
CA PHE A 62 -23.26 4.43 15.75
C PHE A 62 -22.19 3.51 16.32
N GLU A 63 -22.51 2.71 17.34
CA GLU A 63 -21.57 1.72 17.89
C GLU A 63 -21.18 0.70 16.82
N LEU A 64 -22.14 0.10 16.12
CA LEU A 64 -21.87 -0.89 15.07
C LEU A 64 -20.97 -0.33 13.96
N PHE A 65 -21.33 0.82 13.37
CA PHE A 65 -20.53 1.44 12.33
C PHE A 65 -19.19 1.98 12.85
N GLY A 66 -19.15 2.40 14.11
CA GLY A 66 -17.93 2.83 14.79
C GLY A 66 -16.92 1.68 14.93
N ASP A 67 -17.35 0.52 15.43
CA ASP A 67 -16.50 -0.66 15.58
C ASP A 67 -16.00 -1.17 14.23
N VAL A 68 -16.90 -1.25 13.24
CA VAL A 68 -16.52 -1.56 11.85
C VAL A 68 -15.46 -0.58 11.33
N GLY A 69 -15.65 0.72 11.58
CA GLY A 69 -14.71 1.76 11.17
C GLY A 69 -13.35 1.62 11.87
N LEU A 70 -13.34 1.24 13.13
CA LEU A 70 -12.14 1.00 13.93
C LEU A 70 -11.32 -0.17 13.37
N PHE A 71 -11.95 -1.32 13.12
CA PHE A 71 -11.29 -2.47 12.51
C PHE A 71 -10.78 -2.13 11.11
N TYR A 72 -11.56 -1.36 10.36
CA TYR A 72 -11.20 -0.91 9.03
C TYR A 72 -9.95 -0.03 9.00
N ILE A 73 -9.86 0.95 9.91
CA ILE A 73 -8.67 1.81 10.06
C ILE A 73 -7.42 0.96 10.30
N MET A 74 -7.49 0.01 11.23
CA MET A 74 -6.36 -0.83 11.58
C MET A 74 -5.94 -1.76 10.43
N PHE A 75 -6.91 -2.31 9.73
CA PHE A 75 -6.69 -3.11 8.53
C PHE A 75 -6.04 -2.28 7.41
N LEU A 76 -6.58 -1.11 7.11
CA LEU A 76 -6.05 -0.22 6.08
C LEU A 76 -4.62 0.23 6.42
N ALA A 77 -4.38 0.65 7.65
CA ALA A 77 -3.04 1.02 8.12
C ALA A 77 -2.03 -0.11 7.93
N SER A 78 -2.41 -1.36 8.20
CA SER A 78 -1.54 -2.52 8.01
C SER A 78 -1.31 -2.88 6.53
N LEU A 79 -2.27 -2.60 5.64
CA LEU A 79 -2.10 -2.75 4.19
C LEU A 79 -1.16 -1.68 3.60
N GLU A 80 -1.12 -0.48 4.15
CA GLU A 80 -0.26 0.61 3.69
C GLU A 80 1.23 0.41 4.04
N ILE A 81 1.55 -0.53 4.93
CA ILE A 81 2.91 -0.82 5.35
C ILE A 81 3.74 -1.39 4.19
N ASN A 82 4.84 -0.74 3.85
CA ASN A 82 5.79 -1.27 2.88
C ASN A 82 6.72 -2.31 3.55
N MET A 83 6.39 -3.58 3.38
CA MET A 83 7.12 -4.70 3.98
C MET A 83 8.58 -4.81 3.52
N GLN A 84 8.92 -4.30 2.32
CA GLN A 84 10.31 -4.31 1.81
C GLN A 84 11.16 -3.23 2.48
N GLU A 85 10.62 -2.02 2.62
CA GLU A 85 11.29 -0.92 3.31
C GLU A 85 11.58 -1.27 4.75
N MET A 86 10.63 -1.92 5.41
CA MET A 86 10.80 -2.43 6.77
C MET A 86 11.98 -3.41 6.87
N LYS A 87 12.14 -4.33 5.91
CA LYS A 87 13.25 -5.31 5.91
C LYS A 87 14.63 -4.67 5.75
N MET A 88 14.75 -3.61 4.96
CA MET A 88 16.04 -2.92 4.73
C MET A 88 16.46 -1.98 5.87
N ALA A 89 15.48 -1.41 6.55
CA ALA A 89 15.68 -0.45 7.63
C ALA A 89 15.62 -1.09 9.04
N GLN A 90 15.61 -2.43 9.14
CA GLN A 90 15.29 -3.19 10.35
C GLN A 90 16.02 -2.68 11.61
N GLY A 91 17.33 -2.52 11.56
CA GLY A 91 18.10 -2.10 12.74
C GLY A 91 17.69 -0.73 13.29
N GLY A 92 17.55 0.26 12.41
CA GLY A 92 17.15 1.61 12.82
C GLY A 92 15.67 1.74 13.16
N ALA A 93 14.83 1.01 12.44
CA ALA A 93 13.39 0.94 12.71
C ALA A 93 13.10 0.28 14.07
N ILE A 94 13.78 -0.84 14.37
CA ILE A 94 13.64 -1.52 15.65
C ILE A 94 14.19 -0.64 16.79
N LEU A 95 15.35 -0.02 16.62
CA LEU A 95 15.90 0.88 17.66
C LEU A 95 14.96 2.04 17.92
N LEU A 96 14.48 2.73 16.87
CA LEU A 96 13.55 3.84 17.02
C LEU A 96 12.24 3.38 17.65
N GLY A 97 11.66 2.28 17.16
CA GLY A 97 10.41 1.74 17.67
C GLY A 97 10.49 1.33 19.15
N LEU A 98 11.54 0.59 19.54
CA LEU A 98 11.75 0.20 20.93
C LEU A 98 11.98 1.42 21.84
N THR A 99 12.81 2.38 21.43
CA THR A 99 13.06 3.57 22.24
C THR A 99 11.85 4.49 22.30
N ALA A 100 11.11 4.64 21.19
CA ALA A 100 9.86 5.40 21.12
C ALA A 100 8.72 4.74 21.92
N PHE A 101 8.83 3.44 22.22
CA PHE A 101 7.92 2.73 23.10
C PHE A 101 8.38 2.81 24.56
N ILE A 102 9.62 2.44 24.87
CA ILE A 102 10.12 2.30 26.23
C ILE A 102 10.19 3.65 26.97
N PHE A 103 10.65 4.73 26.30
CA PHE A 103 10.77 6.02 26.99
C PHE A 103 9.42 6.62 27.39
N PRO A 104 8.41 6.77 26.51
CA PRO A 104 7.10 7.22 26.92
C PRO A 104 6.43 6.29 27.94
N LEU A 105 6.63 4.96 27.81
CA LEU A 105 6.09 3.98 28.74
C LEU A 105 6.66 4.18 30.15
N ALA A 106 7.99 4.20 30.30
CA ALA A 106 8.64 4.30 31.60
C ALA A 106 8.35 5.66 32.28
N ILE A 107 8.50 6.77 31.53
CA ILE A 107 8.20 8.11 32.06
C ILE A 107 6.71 8.25 32.33
N GLY A 108 5.86 7.69 31.49
CA GLY A 108 4.41 7.74 31.59
C GLY A 108 3.90 7.00 32.81
N ILE A 109 4.37 5.77 33.07
CA ILE A 109 4.00 5.02 34.29
C ILE A 109 4.35 5.82 35.53
N ALA A 110 5.60 6.32 35.61
CA ALA A 110 6.03 7.11 36.76
C ALA A 110 5.18 8.37 36.97
N ALA A 111 4.92 9.14 35.90
CA ALA A 111 4.13 10.36 35.97
C ALA A 111 2.64 10.10 36.24
N ASN A 112 2.05 9.08 35.62
CA ASN A 112 0.65 8.73 35.81
C ASN A 112 0.38 8.29 37.28
N MET A 113 1.31 7.55 37.90
CA MET A 113 1.20 7.14 39.30
C MET A 113 1.48 8.27 40.30
N THR A 114 2.41 9.20 39.99
CA THR A 114 2.85 10.22 40.93
C THR A 114 2.13 11.56 40.77
N ILE A 115 1.67 11.90 39.59
CA ILE A 115 1.03 13.21 39.32
C ILE A 115 -0.49 13.05 39.17
N LEU A 116 -0.93 11.95 38.54
CA LEU A 116 -2.35 11.71 38.25
C LEU A 116 -3.01 10.74 39.20
N ASP A 117 -2.25 10.12 40.13
CA ASP A 117 -2.71 9.14 41.17
C ASP A 117 -3.47 7.94 40.55
N TYR A 118 -3.11 7.52 39.33
CA TYR A 118 -3.71 6.34 38.68
C TYR A 118 -3.08 5.04 39.18
N GLU A 119 -3.87 3.99 39.25
CA GLU A 119 -3.39 2.65 39.56
C GLU A 119 -2.38 2.15 38.49
N LEU A 120 -1.56 1.15 38.84
CA LEU A 120 -0.51 0.63 38.01
C LEU A 120 -1.03 0.15 36.66
N THR A 121 -2.15 -0.59 36.61
CA THR A 121 -2.75 -1.12 35.36
C THR A 121 -3.24 -0.01 34.43
N ALA A 122 -3.97 0.96 34.98
CA ALA A 122 -4.39 2.16 34.25
C ALA A 122 -3.17 2.95 33.74
N SER A 123 -2.16 3.11 34.63
CA SER A 123 -0.91 3.82 34.30
C SER A 123 -0.12 3.13 33.15
N ILE A 124 -0.02 1.81 33.17
CA ILE A 124 0.65 1.04 32.08
C ILE A 124 -0.13 1.18 30.77
N LEU A 125 -1.45 1.00 30.81
CA LEU A 125 -2.30 1.14 29.63
C LEU A 125 -2.16 2.54 29.02
N LEU A 126 -2.35 3.57 29.80
CA LEU A 126 -2.26 4.97 29.38
C LEU A 126 -0.86 5.32 28.87
N ALA A 127 0.20 4.88 29.56
CA ALA A 127 1.57 5.12 29.15
C ALA A 127 1.94 4.40 27.84
N SER A 128 1.40 3.20 27.59
CA SER A 128 1.60 2.50 26.33
C SER A 128 1.02 3.27 25.15
N MET A 129 -0.06 4.01 25.34
CA MET A 129 -0.72 4.81 24.31
C MET A 129 0.10 6.05 23.91
N TYR A 130 0.88 6.63 24.83
CA TYR A 130 1.80 7.73 24.50
C TYR A 130 2.86 7.29 23.49
N ALA A 131 3.18 6.00 23.44
CA ALA A 131 4.15 5.43 22.52
C ALA A 131 3.61 5.26 21.10
N SER A 132 2.33 4.92 20.93
CA SER A 132 1.69 4.77 19.62
C SER A 132 1.75 6.08 18.82
N HIS A 133 1.85 5.98 17.52
CA HIS A 133 1.78 7.12 16.61
C HIS A 133 1.31 6.73 15.22
N THR A 134 0.74 7.67 14.51
CA THR A 134 0.24 7.50 13.15
C THR A 134 1.00 8.41 12.20
N LEU A 135 1.36 7.92 11.02
CA LEU A 135 2.13 8.66 10.02
C LEU A 135 1.29 9.71 9.26
N ILE A 136 0.49 10.51 9.96
CA ILE A 136 -0.38 11.55 9.36
C ILE A 136 0.42 12.55 8.51
N ALA A 137 1.64 12.87 8.92
CA ALA A 137 2.50 13.82 8.21
C ALA A 137 3.29 13.18 7.05
N TYR A 138 3.18 11.87 6.79
CA TYR A 138 3.89 11.19 5.70
C TYR A 138 3.57 11.76 4.30
N PRO A 139 2.32 12.15 3.95
CA PRO A 139 2.03 12.81 2.67
C PRO A 139 2.84 14.08 2.43
N ILE A 140 3.23 14.80 3.49
CA ILE A 140 4.12 15.97 3.40
C ILE A 140 5.48 15.53 2.87
N VAL A 141 6.06 14.49 3.47
CA VAL A 141 7.36 13.92 3.05
C VAL A 141 7.30 13.42 1.61
N ALA A 142 6.23 12.73 1.22
CA ALA A 142 6.01 12.23 -0.13
C ALA A 142 5.94 13.40 -1.16
N ARG A 143 5.27 14.49 -0.82
CA ARG A 143 5.19 15.70 -1.66
C ARG A 143 6.56 16.32 -1.93
N TYR A 144 7.49 16.29 -0.96
CA TYR A 144 8.87 16.75 -1.13
C TYR A 144 9.81 15.72 -1.78
N GLY A 145 9.31 14.54 -2.15
CA GLY A 145 10.12 13.48 -2.77
C GLY A 145 11.08 12.77 -1.82
N LEU A 146 10.90 12.90 -0.51
CA LEU A 146 11.81 12.43 0.53
C LEU A 146 11.46 11.04 1.07
N SER A 147 10.48 10.33 0.49
CA SER A 147 10.00 9.02 0.95
C SER A 147 11.09 7.94 1.02
N ARG A 148 12.17 8.09 0.24
CA ARG A 148 13.30 7.15 0.19
C ARG A 148 14.41 7.44 1.19
N LEU A 149 14.28 8.49 2.00
CA LEU A 149 15.28 8.81 3.01
C LEU A 149 15.34 7.74 4.09
N ARG A 150 16.56 7.44 4.54
CA ARG A 150 16.81 6.46 5.60
C ARG A 150 16.06 6.81 6.89
N CYS A 151 16.04 8.08 7.27
CA CYS A 151 15.32 8.57 8.46
C CYS A 151 13.80 8.37 8.35
N VAL A 152 13.23 8.54 7.16
CA VAL A 152 11.80 8.29 6.89
C VAL A 152 11.48 6.80 7.03
N ASN A 153 12.32 5.93 6.45
CA ASN A 153 12.16 4.48 6.57
C ASN A 153 12.28 4.00 8.03
N PHE A 154 13.12 4.66 8.85
CA PHE A 154 13.19 4.38 10.29
C PHE A 154 11.89 4.77 10.99
N ALA A 155 11.32 5.94 10.68
CA ALA A 155 10.06 6.37 11.26
C ALA A 155 8.91 5.41 10.88
N VAL A 156 8.78 5.07 9.60
CA VAL A 156 7.75 4.13 9.10
C VAL A 156 7.88 2.76 9.76
N GLY A 157 9.09 2.18 9.76
CA GLY A 157 9.30 0.88 10.41
C GLY A 157 9.18 0.93 11.93
N GLY A 158 9.55 2.05 12.56
CA GLY A 158 9.40 2.28 13.99
C GLY A 158 7.94 2.32 14.43
N THR A 159 7.04 2.89 13.60
CA THR A 159 5.59 2.91 13.83
C THR A 159 5.03 1.49 14.02
N ILE A 160 5.44 0.56 13.15
CA ILE A 160 4.99 -0.83 13.24
C ILE A 160 5.37 -1.46 14.58
N VAL A 161 6.61 -1.22 15.03
CA VAL A 161 7.09 -1.77 16.30
C VAL A 161 6.33 -1.17 17.46
N THR A 162 6.13 0.15 17.50
CA THR A 162 5.39 0.81 18.59
C THR A 162 3.94 0.39 18.63
N ASP A 163 3.26 0.34 17.48
CA ASP A 163 1.83 -0.03 17.43
C ASP A 163 1.63 -1.49 17.81
N THR A 164 2.50 -2.40 17.34
CA THR A 164 2.45 -3.81 17.76
C THR A 164 2.62 -3.96 19.26
N LEU A 165 3.57 -3.25 19.89
CA LEU A 165 3.81 -3.30 21.32
C LEU A 165 2.66 -2.65 22.11
N THR A 166 2.11 -1.55 21.64
CA THR A 166 0.95 -0.88 22.28
C THR A 166 -0.29 -1.78 22.22
N LEU A 167 -0.58 -2.38 21.07
CA LEU A 167 -1.69 -3.34 20.91
C LEU A 167 -1.47 -4.60 21.76
N PHE A 168 -0.23 -5.03 21.93
CA PHE A 168 0.10 -6.13 22.84
C PHE A 168 -0.22 -5.79 24.30
N VAL A 169 0.18 -4.59 24.78
CA VAL A 169 -0.16 -4.14 26.14
C VAL A 169 -1.68 -4.03 26.32
N LEU A 170 -2.38 -3.49 25.30
CA LEU A 170 -3.83 -3.41 25.29
C LEU A 170 -4.48 -4.78 25.40
N ALA A 171 -4.01 -5.76 24.61
CA ALA A 171 -4.52 -7.13 24.64
C ALA A 171 -4.30 -7.80 26.00
N VAL A 172 -3.13 -7.58 26.62
CA VAL A 172 -2.82 -8.11 27.96
C VAL A 172 -3.77 -7.52 29.00
N ILE A 173 -3.90 -6.19 29.03
CA ILE A 173 -4.74 -5.51 30.04
C ILE A 173 -6.22 -5.80 29.80
N GLY A 174 -6.70 -5.69 28.55
CA GLY A 174 -8.08 -6.03 28.20
C GLY A 174 -8.44 -7.47 28.55
N GLY A 175 -7.52 -8.41 28.31
CA GLY A 175 -7.70 -9.81 28.68
C GLY A 175 -7.70 -10.08 30.20
N MET A 176 -6.91 -9.32 30.96
CA MET A 176 -6.90 -9.43 32.44
C MET A 176 -8.27 -9.10 33.04
N TYR A 177 -9.00 -8.15 32.47
CA TYR A 177 -10.32 -7.75 32.96
C TYR A 177 -11.49 -8.57 32.39
N LYS A 178 -11.25 -9.35 31.31
CA LYS A 178 -12.27 -10.22 30.69
C LYS A 178 -12.28 -11.66 31.22
N GLY A 179 -11.32 -12.08 32.07
CA GLY A 179 -11.18 -13.47 32.52
C GLY A 179 -10.46 -13.70 33.85
N ASP A 180 -10.38 -14.98 34.29
CA ASP A 180 -9.69 -15.39 35.50
C ASP A 180 -8.18 -15.09 35.47
N VAL A 181 -7.69 -14.31 36.41
CA VAL A 181 -6.28 -13.92 36.52
C VAL A 181 -5.49 -14.97 37.33
N GLY A 182 -5.20 -16.09 36.72
CA GLY A 182 -4.30 -17.10 37.31
C GLY A 182 -2.85 -16.92 36.84
N ALA A 183 -1.88 -17.55 37.55
CA ALA A 183 -0.45 -17.53 37.17
C ALA A 183 -0.18 -17.98 35.72
N TRP A 184 -1.05 -18.78 35.15
CA TRP A 184 -1.01 -19.27 33.77
C TRP A 184 -1.73 -18.36 32.77
N PHE A 185 -2.37 -17.26 33.18
CA PHE A 185 -3.12 -16.37 32.31
C PHE A 185 -2.23 -15.75 31.25
N LEU A 186 -1.15 -15.05 31.64
CA LEU A 186 -0.22 -14.40 30.70
C LEU A 186 0.46 -15.39 29.74
N PRO A 187 1.03 -16.54 30.20
CA PRO A 187 1.57 -17.52 29.28
C PRO A 187 0.53 -18.09 28.30
N SER A 188 -0.68 -18.37 28.77
CA SER A 188 -1.75 -18.89 27.91
C SER A 188 -2.23 -17.85 26.89
N LEU A 189 -2.35 -16.57 27.27
CA LEU A 189 -2.71 -15.49 26.39
C LEU A 189 -1.65 -15.29 25.29
N LEU A 190 -0.36 -15.28 25.66
CA LEU A 190 0.75 -15.23 24.72
C LEU A 190 0.75 -16.40 23.74
N LEU A 191 0.54 -17.60 24.25
CA LEU A 191 0.49 -18.81 23.43
C LEU A 191 -0.69 -18.75 22.45
N LYS A 192 -1.88 -18.37 22.92
CA LYS A 192 -3.07 -18.17 22.05
C LYS A 192 -2.80 -17.10 21.00
N MET A 193 -2.23 -15.95 21.38
CA MET A 193 -1.90 -14.87 20.46
C MET A 193 -0.94 -15.33 19.38
N ILE A 194 0.14 -16.01 19.75
CA ILE A 194 1.11 -16.56 18.78
C ILE A 194 0.43 -17.58 17.87
N ALA A 195 -0.34 -18.52 18.42
CA ALA A 195 -1.02 -19.54 17.66
C ALA A 195 -2.00 -18.95 16.63
N ILE A 196 -2.84 -18.00 17.05
CA ILE A 196 -3.80 -17.32 16.16
C ILE A 196 -3.07 -16.48 15.11
N THR A 197 -2.04 -15.74 15.51
CA THR A 197 -1.21 -14.96 14.57
C THR A 197 -0.61 -15.89 13.50
N LEU A 198 -0.07 -17.05 13.88
CA LEU A 198 0.43 -18.04 12.94
C LEU A 198 -0.67 -18.55 11.99
N VAL A 199 -1.85 -18.85 12.52
CA VAL A 199 -3.01 -19.25 11.70
C VAL A 199 -3.35 -18.17 10.68
N ILE A 200 -3.50 -16.93 11.13
CA ILE A 200 -3.84 -15.81 10.22
C ILE A 200 -2.73 -15.62 9.17
N VAL A 201 -1.47 -15.54 9.58
CA VAL A 201 -0.34 -15.25 8.69
C VAL A 201 -0.09 -16.38 7.67
N TYR A 202 -0.33 -17.64 8.02
CA TYR A 202 -0.08 -18.78 7.12
C TYR A 202 -1.30 -19.22 6.34
N ILE A 203 -2.49 -19.23 6.95
CA ILE A 203 -3.71 -19.75 6.32
C ILE A 203 -4.40 -18.69 5.46
N PHE A 204 -4.60 -17.47 5.95
CA PHE A 204 -5.32 -16.42 5.24
C PHE A 204 -4.73 -16.10 3.87
N PRO A 205 -3.41 -15.91 3.70
CA PRO A 205 -2.86 -15.69 2.37
C PRO A 205 -3.03 -16.87 1.41
N ARG A 206 -3.11 -18.11 1.92
CA ARG A 206 -3.37 -19.30 1.08
C ARG A 206 -4.80 -19.30 0.56
N ILE A 207 -5.76 -19.06 1.45
CA ILE A 207 -7.19 -18.95 1.10
C ILE A 207 -7.40 -17.79 0.12
N ALA A 208 -6.86 -16.62 0.43
CA ALA A 208 -7.00 -15.42 -0.40
C ALA A 208 -6.40 -15.62 -1.80
N ARG A 209 -5.23 -16.25 -1.89
CA ARG A 209 -4.62 -16.57 -3.17
C ARG A 209 -5.46 -17.55 -4.00
N PHE A 210 -6.01 -18.59 -3.37
CA PHE A 210 -6.91 -19.52 -4.04
C PHE A 210 -8.15 -18.80 -4.56
N PHE A 211 -8.73 -17.92 -3.74
CA PHE A 211 -9.92 -17.16 -4.09
C PHE A 211 -9.67 -16.16 -5.24
N PHE A 212 -8.58 -15.37 -5.17
CA PHE A 212 -8.23 -14.38 -6.20
C PHE A 212 -7.88 -15.02 -7.56
N ARG A 213 -7.38 -16.26 -7.56
CA ARG A 213 -7.17 -17.01 -8.81
C ARG A 213 -8.47 -17.38 -9.50
N LYS A 214 -9.53 -17.65 -8.72
CA LYS A 214 -10.81 -18.12 -9.25
C LYS A 214 -11.75 -16.98 -9.62
N TYR A 215 -11.72 -15.87 -8.89
CA TYR A 215 -12.64 -14.74 -9.03
C TYR A 215 -11.86 -13.45 -9.28
N ASN A 216 -12.07 -12.83 -10.46
CA ASN A 216 -11.40 -11.58 -10.87
C ASN A 216 -12.30 -10.34 -10.72
N ASP A 217 -13.55 -10.51 -10.30
CA ASP A 217 -14.47 -9.40 -10.08
C ASP A 217 -14.06 -8.58 -8.84
N GLY A 218 -13.92 -7.25 -9.01
CA GLY A 218 -13.44 -6.35 -7.96
C GLY A 218 -14.38 -6.26 -6.77
N ILE A 219 -15.69 -6.35 -6.97
CA ILE A 219 -16.69 -6.32 -5.90
C ILE A 219 -16.61 -7.60 -5.08
N ILE A 220 -16.55 -8.76 -5.75
CA ILE A 220 -16.43 -10.06 -5.10
C ILE A 220 -15.14 -10.15 -4.29
N GLN A 221 -14.02 -9.66 -4.84
CA GLN A 221 -12.74 -9.61 -4.13
C GLN A 221 -12.78 -8.70 -2.91
N TYR A 222 -13.42 -7.53 -3.02
CA TYR A 222 -13.60 -6.61 -1.92
C TYR A 222 -14.43 -7.24 -0.78
N ILE A 223 -15.59 -7.83 -1.09
CA ILE A 223 -16.45 -8.50 -0.10
C ILE A 223 -15.69 -9.64 0.60
N PHE A 224 -14.93 -10.43 -0.16
CA PHE A 224 -14.10 -11.49 0.38
C PHE A 224 -13.04 -10.97 1.36
N VAL A 225 -12.34 -9.89 1.00
CA VAL A 225 -11.32 -9.28 1.87
C VAL A 225 -11.95 -8.74 3.15
N MET A 226 -13.13 -8.12 3.06
CA MET A 226 -13.87 -7.68 4.24
C MET A 226 -14.29 -8.86 5.13
N ALA A 227 -14.76 -9.94 4.55
CA ALA A 227 -15.07 -11.14 5.31
C ALA A 227 -13.84 -11.71 6.04
N MET A 228 -12.66 -11.69 5.38
CA MET A 228 -11.39 -12.11 6.01
C MET A 228 -10.98 -11.17 7.14
N LEU A 229 -11.14 -9.86 6.98
CA LEU A 229 -10.89 -8.86 8.01
C LEU A 229 -11.68 -9.18 9.29
N PHE A 230 -13.01 -9.27 9.17
CA PHE A 230 -13.89 -9.51 10.31
C PHE A 230 -13.73 -10.92 10.89
N MET A 231 -13.39 -11.91 10.06
CA MET A 231 -13.04 -13.25 10.54
C MET A 231 -11.77 -13.21 11.40
N GLY A 232 -10.74 -12.46 10.99
CA GLY A 232 -9.52 -12.30 11.77
C GLY A 232 -9.75 -11.57 13.08
N ALA A 233 -10.57 -10.51 13.09
CA ALA A 233 -10.97 -9.79 14.29
C ALA A 233 -11.77 -10.72 15.22
N GLY A 234 -12.78 -11.42 14.72
CA GLY A 234 -13.62 -12.31 15.52
C GLY A 234 -12.86 -13.52 16.12
N ILE A 235 -11.90 -14.10 15.38
CA ILE A 235 -11.05 -15.17 15.93
C ILE A 235 -10.21 -14.66 17.11
N MET A 236 -9.73 -13.40 17.05
CA MET A 236 -8.99 -12.78 18.16
C MET A 236 -9.91 -12.55 19.37
N GLU A 237 -11.12 -12.06 19.16
CA GLU A 237 -12.12 -11.84 20.21
C GLU A 237 -12.53 -13.14 20.89
N LEU A 238 -12.75 -14.23 20.14
CA LEU A 238 -13.03 -15.56 20.69
C LEU A 238 -11.90 -16.09 21.58
N ALA A 239 -10.67 -15.64 21.36
CA ALA A 239 -9.54 -15.98 22.22
C ALA A 239 -9.41 -15.10 23.47
N GLY A 240 -10.31 -14.12 23.67
CA GLY A 240 -10.30 -13.20 24.78
C GLY A 240 -9.38 -11.99 24.59
N MET A 241 -9.00 -11.70 23.32
CA MET A 241 -8.17 -10.56 22.95
C MET A 241 -8.99 -9.53 22.15
N GLU A 242 -8.42 -8.33 21.97
CA GLU A 242 -9.10 -7.29 21.21
C GLU A 242 -9.12 -7.58 19.72
N GLY A 243 -10.28 -7.45 19.08
CA GLY A 243 -10.48 -7.68 17.63
C GLY A 243 -9.63 -6.75 16.75
N ILE A 244 -9.27 -5.57 17.27
CA ILE A 244 -8.37 -4.60 16.62
C ILE A 244 -7.04 -5.25 16.21
N LEU A 245 -6.45 -6.07 17.09
CA LEU A 245 -5.21 -6.79 16.81
C LEU A 245 -5.40 -7.82 15.68
N GLY A 246 -6.55 -8.52 15.65
CA GLY A 246 -6.90 -9.45 14.58
C GLY A 246 -7.05 -8.77 13.24
N ALA A 247 -7.71 -7.61 13.20
CA ALA A 247 -7.84 -6.77 12.02
C ALA A 247 -6.46 -6.34 11.47
N PHE A 248 -5.59 -5.85 12.34
CA PHE A 248 -4.22 -5.44 11.99
C PHE A 248 -3.38 -6.60 11.43
N ILE A 249 -3.35 -7.74 12.11
CA ILE A 249 -2.60 -8.92 11.67
C ILE A 249 -3.14 -9.46 10.33
N THR A 250 -4.47 -9.43 10.14
CA THR A 250 -5.08 -9.84 8.88
C THR A 250 -4.63 -8.95 7.72
N GLY A 251 -4.59 -7.64 7.92
CA GLY A 251 -4.08 -6.72 6.91
C GLY A 251 -2.61 -6.96 6.59
N LEU A 252 -1.75 -7.17 7.60
CA LEU A 252 -0.35 -7.55 7.38
C LEU A 252 -0.22 -8.87 6.60
N ALA A 253 -1.05 -9.86 6.89
CA ALA A 253 -1.04 -11.14 6.20
C ALA A 253 -1.46 -11.02 4.73
N LEU A 254 -2.44 -10.16 4.43
CA LEU A 254 -2.96 -9.93 3.08
C LEU A 254 -2.21 -8.85 2.31
N ASN A 255 -1.39 -8.03 2.95
CA ASN A 255 -0.67 -6.89 2.37
C ASN A 255 0.01 -7.23 1.04
N ARG A 256 0.69 -8.36 0.97
CA ARG A 256 1.38 -8.82 -0.23
C ARG A 256 0.44 -9.16 -1.40
N LEU A 257 -0.80 -9.54 -1.13
CA LEU A 257 -1.80 -9.92 -2.13
C LEU A 257 -2.64 -8.75 -2.61
N ILE A 258 -2.53 -7.59 -1.92
CA ILE A 258 -3.26 -6.36 -2.19
C ILE A 258 -2.25 -5.22 -2.41
N PRO A 259 -1.58 -5.18 -3.58
CA PRO A 259 -0.62 -4.11 -3.88
C PRO A 259 -1.27 -2.72 -3.82
N HIS A 260 -0.52 -1.70 -3.37
CA HIS A 260 -1.01 -0.32 -3.25
C HIS A 260 -1.59 0.26 -4.54
N SER A 261 -1.01 -0.13 -5.69
CA SER A 261 -1.47 0.30 -7.03
C SER A 261 -2.61 -0.54 -7.58
N SER A 262 -3.12 -1.53 -6.84
CA SER A 262 -4.19 -2.40 -7.34
C SER A 262 -5.57 -1.75 -7.25
N PRO A 263 -6.50 -2.07 -8.20
CA PRO A 263 -7.89 -1.63 -8.11
C PRO A 263 -8.56 -2.03 -6.79
N LEU A 264 -8.25 -3.22 -6.28
CA LEU A 264 -8.79 -3.73 -5.02
C LEU A 264 -8.40 -2.83 -3.83
N MET A 265 -7.13 -2.40 -3.76
CA MET A 265 -6.68 -1.47 -2.72
C MET A 265 -7.45 -0.16 -2.78
N LYS A 266 -7.69 0.38 -4.00
CA LYS A 266 -8.45 1.62 -4.17
C LYS A 266 -9.92 1.49 -3.76
N HIS A 267 -10.55 0.34 -4.00
CA HIS A 267 -11.90 0.07 -3.48
C HIS A 267 -11.91 0.03 -1.94
N ILE A 268 -10.92 -0.62 -1.32
CA ILE A 268 -10.80 -0.68 0.14
C ILE A 268 -10.59 0.74 0.70
N GLU A 269 -9.65 1.51 0.16
CA GLU A 269 -9.41 2.90 0.56
C GLU A 269 -10.68 3.76 0.41
N PHE A 270 -11.36 3.65 -0.74
CA PHE A 270 -12.54 4.46 -1.03
C PHE A 270 -13.68 4.21 -0.03
N VAL A 271 -14.07 2.94 0.17
CA VAL A 271 -15.19 2.60 1.06
C VAL A 271 -14.85 2.94 2.52
N GLY A 272 -13.62 2.63 2.95
CA GLY A 272 -13.14 2.96 4.28
C GLY A 272 -13.21 4.46 4.56
N ASN A 273 -12.60 5.26 3.68
CA ASN A 273 -12.52 6.71 3.84
C ASN A 273 -13.86 7.43 3.58
N ALA A 274 -14.76 6.86 2.78
CA ALA A 274 -16.04 7.48 2.47
C ALA A 274 -17.10 7.25 3.55
N ILE A 275 -17.08 6.10 4.25
CA ILE A 275 -18.19 5.71 5.14
C ILE A 275 -17.68 5.30 6.53
N PHE A 276 -16.95 4.18 6.63
CA PHE A 276 -16.69 3.53 7.93
C PHE A 276 -15.78 4.34 8.84
N ILE A 277 -14.67 4.87 8.32
CA ILE A 277 -13.74 5.69 9.09
C ILE A 277 -14.38 6.98 9.58
N PRO A 278 -15.10 7.75 8.74
CA PRO A 278 -15.84 8.91 9.21
C PRO A 278 -16.88 8.61 10.29
N TYR A 279 -17.64 7.52 10.15
CA TYR A 279 -18.60 7.12 11.19
C TYR A 279 -17.91 6.89 12.54
N PHE A 280 -16.80 6.17 12.55
CA PHE A 280 -15.99 5.97 13.75
C PHE A 280 -15.54 7.32 14.36
N LEU A 281 -14.99 8.22 13.55
CA LEU A 281 -14.47 9.50 14.03
C LEU A 281 -15.59 10.42 14.57
N ILE A 282 -16.75 10.44 13.93
CA ILE A 282 -17.92 11.18 14.39
C ILE A 282 -18.43 10.57 15.69
N GLY A 283 -18.59 9.23 15.75
CA GLY A 283 -19.05 8.51 16.93
C GLY A 283 -18.16 8.76 18.14
N VAL A 284 -16.84 8.73 17.93
CA VAL A 284 -15.89 9.13 18.96
C VAL A 284 -16.10 10.57 19.43
N GLY A 285 -16.30 11.50 18.49
CA GLY A 285 -16.60 12.90 18.84
C GLY A 285 -17.86 13.04 19.70
N MET A 286 -18.88 12.21 19.45
CA MET A 286 -20.14 12.24 20.20
C MET A 286 -20.02 11.80 21.67
N ILE A 287 -19.02 10.98 22.00
CA ILE A 287 -18.78 10.51 23.39
C ILE A 287 -18.13 11.61 24.24
N ILE A 288 -17.52 12.63 23.61
CA ILE A 288 -16.76 13.66 24.30
C ILE A 288 -17.67 14.65 25.03
N ASP A 289 -17.42 14.86 26.32
CA ASP A 289 -18.09 15.92 27.09
C ASP A 289 -17.16 17.14 27.28
N LEU A 290 -17.43 18.21 26.52
CA LEU A 290 -16.70 19.47 26.68
C LEU A 290 -16.88 20.13 28.07
N LYS A 291 -17.98 19.85 28.75
CA LYS A 291 -18.22 20.45 30.09
C LYS A 291 -17.18 19.97 31.08
N VAL A 292 -16.66 18.75 30.91
CA VAL A 292 -15.57 18.19 31.72
C VAL A 292 -14.25 18.96 31.51
N LEU A 293 -14.01 19.53 30.33
CA LEU A 293 -12.80 20.36 30.10
C LEU A 293 -12.81 21.68 30.83
N PHE A 294 -13.99 22.24 31.12
CA PHE A 294 -14.18 23.54 31.75
C PHE A 294 -14.78 23.41 33.18
N GLY A 295 -15.01 22.17 33.62
CA GLY A 295 -15.54 21.87 34.96
C GLY A 295 -14.45 21.82 36.05
N GLU A 296 -14.82 21.39 37.25
CA GLU A 296 -13.91 21.19 38.37
C GLU A 296 -12.96 19.99 38.24
N GLY A 297 -12.97 19.25 37.09
CA GLY A 297 -12.14 18.10 36.81
C GLY A 297 -10.68 18.41 36.41
N ASN A 298 -9.82 17.40 36.48
CA ASN A 298 -8.38 17.49 36.17
C ASN A 298 -8.05 17.28 34.67
N ALA A 299 -9.03 17.34 33.76
CA ALA A 299 -8.85 17.02 32.36
C ALA A 299 -7.71 17.81 31.64
N LEU A 300 -7.56 19.10 31.97
CA LEU A 300 -6.46 19.94 31.46
C LEU A 300 -5.10 19.52 32.02
N LEU A 301 -5.03 19.15 33.28
CA LEU A 301 -3.81 18.64 33.90
C LEU A 301 -3.44 17.29 33.29
N VAL A 302 -4.42 16.39 33.13
CA VAL A 302 -4.24 15.09 32.47
C VAL A 302 -3.74 15.30 31.05
N ALA A 303 -4.40 16.14 30.26
CA ALA A 303 -3.97 16.48 28.90
C ALA A 303 -2.53 17.03 28.82
N GLY A 304 -2.21 17.96 29.76
CA GLY A 304 -0.87 18.55 29.84
C GLY A 304 0.21 17.52 30.15
N VAL A 305 -0.03 16.62 31.08
CA VAL A 305 0.88 15.51 31.41
C VAL A 305 1.03 14.56 30.24
N MET A 306 -0.07 14.15 29.62
CA MET A 306 -0.07 13.27 28.44
C MET A 306 0.76 13.85 27.30
N ILE A 307 0.53 15.13 26.95
CA ILE A 307 1.24 15.84 25.88
C ILE A 307 2.74 15.94 26.20
N ALA A 308 3.07 16.36 27.41
CA ALA A 308 4.47 16.52 27.83
C ALA A 308 5.24 15.18 27.72
N ILE A 309 4.66 14.08 28.19
CA ILE A 309 5.29 12.76 28.16
C ILE A 309 5.42 12.25 26.72
N ALA A 310 4.35 12.36 25.93
CA ALA A 310 4.36 11.90 24.55
C ALA A 310 5.42 12.64 23.71
N LEU A 311 5.47 13.97 23.80
CA LEU A 311 6.45 14.78 23.09
C LEU A 311 7.88 14.53 23.59
N PHE A 312 8.10 14.54 24.90
CA PHE A 312 9.43 14.37 25.46
C PHE A 312 10.01 12.97 25.23
N GLY A 313 9.21 11.92 25.43
CA GLY A 313 9.65 10.54 25.22
C GLY A 313 10.05 10.27 23.77
N LYS A 314 9.26 10.76 22.80
CA LYS A 314 9.57 10.62 21.37
C LYS A 314 10.72 11.51 20.89
N TRP A 315 10.86 12.71 21.48
CA TRP A 315 12.04 13.54 21.25
C TRP A 315 13.30 12.82 21.71
N LEU A 316 13.29 12.19 22.87
CA LEU A 316 14.42 11.42 23.39
C LEU A 316 14.73 10.22 22.51
N ALA A 317 13.72 9.49 22.02
CA ALA A 317 13.88 8.37 21.07
C ALA A 317 14.54 8.82 19.75
N SER A 318 14.09 9.95 19.19
CA SER A 318 14.68 10.51 17.98
C SER A 318 16.13 10.95 18.19
N LEU A 319 16.47 11.47 19.38
CA LEU A 319 17.83 11.86 19.75
C LEU A 319 18.76 10.66 19.88
N VAL A 320 18.31 9.57 20.49
CA VAL A 320 19.08 8.32 20.58
C VAL A 320 19.33 7.76 19.17
N THR A 321 18.30 7.71 18.34
CA THR A 321 18.44 7.23 16.95
C THR A 321 19.42 8.09 16.15
N GLN A 322 19.34 9.42 16.29
CA GLN A 322 20.30 10.34 15.67
C GLN A 322 21.74 10.01 16.07
N LYS A 323 22.01 9.85 17.37
CA LYS A 323 23.38 9.59 17.86
C LYS A 323 23.92 8.24 17.40
N VAL A 324 23.10 7.19 17.44
CA VAL A 324 23.52 5.84 17.05
C VAL A 324 23.81 5.73 15.56
N TYR A 325 23.03 6.40 14.71
CA TYR A 325 23.18 6.31 13.25
C TYR A 325 23.88 7.50 12.60
N GLY A 326 24.37 8.47 13.38
CA GLY A 326 25.11 9.63 12.88
C GLY A 326 24.29 10.54 11.96
N MET A 327 23.00 10.71 12.24
CA MET A 327 22.07 11.49 11.42
C MET A 327 22.23 13.00 11.67
N SER A 328 21.83 13.80 10.67
CA SER A 328 21.81 15.26 10.78
C SER A 328 20.72 15.74 11.77
N GLY A 329 20.80 16.99 12.21
CA GLY A 329 19.80 17.59 13.10
C GLY A 329 18.44 17.74 12.43
N ASP A 330 18.40 17.91 11.10
CA ASP A 330 17.17 18.04 10.33
C ASP A 330 16.50 16.67 10.10
N GLU A 331 17.29 15.59 9.86
CA GLU A 331 16.79 14.23 9.83
C GLU A 331 16.19 13.80 11.17
N ARG A 332 16.80 14.16 12.31
CA ARG A 332 16.23 13.93 13.64
C ARG A 332 14.88 14.62 13.80
N ARG A 333 14.78 15.92 13.42
CA ARG A 333 13.51 16.66 13.50
C ARG A 333 12.45 16.02 12.62
N LEU A 334 12.86 15.50 11.45
CA LEU A 334 11.95 14.80 10.54
C LEU A 334 11.45 13.49 11.17
N ILE A 335 12.33 12.67 11.77
CA ILE A 335 11.94 11.48 12.54
C ILE A 335 10.98 11.84 13.66
N PHE A 336 11.31 12.86 14.47
CA PHE A 336 10.46 13.31 15.56
C PHE A 336 9.09 13.80 15.05
N GLY A 337 9.06 14.58 13.97
CA GLY A 337 7.82 15.03 13.34
C GLY A 337 6.96 13.87 12.89
N LEU A 338 7.53 12.88 12.18
CA LEU A 338 6.81 11.72 11.67
C LEU A 338 6.32 10.78 12.78
N SER A 339 7.08 10.64 13.86
CA SER A 339 6.76 9.71 14.97
C SER A 339 5.93 10.33 16.09
N ASN A 340 5.43 11.57 15.94
CA ASN A 340 4.79 12.29 17.02
C ASN A 340 3.26 12.37 16.92
N ALA A 341 2.68 12.33 15.72
CA ALA A 341 1.23 12.45 15.56
C ALA A 341 0.52 11.26 16.17
N GLN A 342 -0.44 11.53 17.03
CA GLN A 342 -1.37 10.52 17.54
C GLN A 342 -2.72 10.68 16.84
N ALA A 343 -3.46 9.57 16.66
CA ALA A 343 -4.71 9.57 15.95
C ALA A 343 -5.66 8.46 16.43
N ALA A 344 -6.41 7.90 15.49
CA ALA A 344 -7.46 6.93 15.74
C ALA A 344 -7.00 5.71 16.57
N ALA A 345 -5.79 5.18 16.37
CA ALA A 345 -5.28 4.04 17.13
C ALA A 345 -5.16 4.34 18.63
N THR A 346 -4.63 5.52 18.99
CA THR A 346 -4.54 5.97 20.39
C THR A 346 -5.92 6.10 21.03
N LEU A 347 -6.86 6.70 20.27
CA LEU A 347 -8.21 6.91 20.74
C LEU A 347 -8.97 5.59 20.93
N ALA A 348 -8.81 4.66 19.97
CA ALA A 348 -9.36 3.33 20.07
C ALA A 348 -8.90 2.59 21.34
N ALA A 349 -7.60 2.66 21.62
CA ALA A 349 -7.04 2.01 22.79
C ALA A 349 -7.51 2.68 24.10
N VAL A 350 -7.69 4.01 24.11
CA VAL A 350 -8.31 4.72 25.26
C VAL A 350 -9.77 4.31 25.44
N LEU A 351 -10.54 4.16 24.36
CA LEU A 351 -11.93 3.70 24.43
C LEU A 351 -12.06 2.28 24.99
N VAL A 352 -11.15 1.37 24.62
CA VAL A 352 -11.11 0.03 25.23
C VAL A 352 -10.88 0.13 26.74
N GLY A 353 -9.91 0.94 27.19
CA GLY A 353 -9.67 1.17 28.61
C GLY A 353 -10.85 1.88 29.32
N TYR A 354 -11.53 2.77 28.63
CA TYR A 354 -12.71 3.47 29.13
C TYR A 354 -13.92 2.52 29.29
N ASN A 355 -14.05 1.52 28.43
CA ASN A 355 -15.12 0.53 28.48
C ASN A 355 -14.88 -0.58 29.54
N ILE A 356 -13.68 -0.67 30.12
CA ILE A 356 -13.40 -1.59 31.22
C ILE A 356 -13.97 -1.00 32.51
N ILE A 357 -14.96 -1.69 33.11
CA ILE A 357 -15.58 -1.35 34.38
C ILE A 357 -14.92 -2.20 35.47
N LEU A 358 -14.41 -1.53 36.53
CA LEU A 358 -13.80 -2.16 37.67
C LEU A 358 -14.88 -2.72 38.64
N GLU A 359 -14.48 -3.54 39.61
CA GLU A 359 -15.39 -4.14 40.58
C GLU A 359 -16.13 -3.10 41.46
N ASP A 360 -15.55 -1.93 41.65
CA ASP A 360 -16.14 -0.79 42.37
C ASP A 360 -17.12 0.05 41.54
N GLY A 361 -17.34 -0.33 40.27
CA GLY A 361 -18.20 0.38 39.31
C GLY A 361 -17.52 1.58 38.64
N SER A 362 -16.29 1.90 38.96
CA SER A 362 -15.49 2.93 38.29
C SER A 362 -14.96 2.40 36.94
N ARG A 363 -14.54 3.31 36.05
CA ARG A 363 -13.89 2.96 34.78
C ARG A 363 -12.39 2.90 34.98
N LEU A 364 -11.70 1.97 34.29
CA LEU A 364 -10.23 1.86 34.33
C LEU A 364 -9.56 3.15 33.85
N LEU A 365 -10.07 3.75 32.76
CA LEU A 365 -9.71 5.08 32.30
C LEU A 365 -10.96 5.97 32.38
N ASN A 366 -10.84 7.10 33.04
CA ASN A 366 -11.95 8.01 33.32
C ASN A 366 -12.20 9.00 32.15
N ASP A 367 -13.25 9.83 32.30
CA ASP A 367 -13.62 10.86 31.34
C ASP A 367 -12.51 11.90 31.13
N ASP A 368 -11.72 12.21 32.15
CA ASP A 368 -10.58 13.14 32.04
C ASP A 368 -9.51 12.63 31.05
N VAL A 369 -9.24 11.31 31.04
CA VAL A 369 -8.31 10.69 30.11
C VAL A 369 -8.88 10.73 28.68
N LEU A 370 -10.15 10.42 28.50
CA LEU A 370 -10.80 10.44 27.19
C LEU A 370 -10.73 11.85 26.57
N ASN A 371 -11.11 12.86 27.35
CA ASN A 371 -11.08 14.26 26.91
C ASN A 371 -9.63 14.77 26.74
N GLY A 372 -8.72 14.38 27.63
CA GLY A 372 -7.29 14.67 27.52
C GLY A 372 -6.67 14.09 26.25
N THR A 373 -7.11 12.92 25.83
CA THR A 373 -6.63 12.26 24.60
C THR A 373 -6.94 13.06 23.35
N ILE A 374 -8.07 13.75 23.31
CA ILE A 374 -8.44 14.57 22.14
C ILE A 374 -7.55 15.78 22.02
N ILE A 375 -7.28 16.44 23.15
CA ILE A 375 -6.34 17.57 23.19
C ILE A 375 -4.94 17.08 22.79
N LEU A 376 -4.53 15.90 23.28
CA LEU A 376 -3.27 15.26 22.90
C LEU A 376 -3.20 15.04 21.37
N ILE A 377 -4.24 14.47 20.76
CA ILE A 377 -4.31 14.24 19.30
C ILE A 377 -4.18 15.57 18.55
N LEU A 378 -4.95 16.58 18.93
CA LEU A 378 -4.91 17.89 18.31
C LEU A 378 -3.49 18.49 18.34
N VAL A 379 -2.90 18.56 19.51
CA VAL A 379 -1.59 19.19 19.70
C VAL A 379 -0.50 18.39 18.97
N THR A 380 -0.49 17.07 19.09
CA THR A 380 0.54 16.23 18.46
C THR A 380 0.43 16.25 16.94
N CYS A 381 -0.76 16.29 16.35
CA CYS A 381 -0.96 16.43 14.91
C CYS A 381 -0.46 17.78 14.38
N VAL A 382 -0.72 18.87 15.11
CA VAL A 382 -0.23 20.21 14.73
C VAL A 382 1.30 20.25 14.80
N VAL A 383 1.87 19.79 15.91
CA VAL A 383 3.35 19.75 16.11
C VAL A 383 4.01 18.89 15.04
N SER A 384 3.46 17.70 14.77
CA SER A 384 3.93 16.77 13.74
C SER A 384 3.95 17.43 12.35
N SER A 385 2.84 18.04 11.95
CA SER A 385 2.70 18.66 10.64
C SER A 385 3.68 19.81 10.44
N ILE A 386 3.82 20.70 11.43
CA ILE A 386 4.73 21.87 11.36
C ILE A 386 6.19 21.39 11.27
N LEU A 387 6.60 20.47 12.15
CA LEU A 387 7.98 20.00 12.20
C LEU A 387 8.36 19.21 10.93
N THR A 388 7.46 18.37 10.45
CA THR A 388 7.68 17.60 9.21
C THR A 388 7.78 18.52 8.00
N GLU A 389 6.89 19.51 7.85
CA GLU A 389 6.93 20.48 6.77
C GLU A 389 8.25 21.28 6.78
N HIS A 390 8.63 21.83 7.95
CA HIS A 390 9.85 22.61 8.09
C HIS A 390 11.10 21.80 7.77
N SER A 391 11.21 20.57 8.33
CA SER A 391 12.38 19.71 8.13
C SER A 391 12.45 19.18 6.70
N SER A 392 11.33 18.75 6.11
CA SER A 392 11.26 18.28 4.73
C SER A 392 11.68 19.38 3.74
N ARG A 393 11.17 20.60 3.93
CA ARG A 393 11.56 21.75 3.10
C ARG A 393 13.06 22.01 3.18
N LYS A 394 13.64 21.99 4.37
CA LYS A 394 15.05 22.28 4.59
C LYS A 394 15.95 21.20 3.99
N ILE A 395 15.61 19.91 4.15
CA ILE A 395 16.33 18.79 3.55
C ILE A 395 16.24 18.85 2.02
N ALA A 396 15.07 19.14 1.46
CA ALA A 396 14.89 19.28 0.02
C ALA A 396 15.71 20.44 -0.57
N MET A 397 15.89 21.54 0.18
CA MET A 397 16.69 22.71 -0.25
C MET A 397 18.19 22.49 -0.10
N SER A 398 18.67 21.61 0.77
CA SER A 398 20.10 21.36 1.00
C SER A 398 20.80 20.62 -0.15
N GLY A 399 20.07 20.22 -1.19
CA GLY A 399 20.65 19.72 -2.45
C GLY A 399 21.22 18.29 -2.39
N GLU A 400 21.08 17.57 -1.29
CA GLU A 400 21.59 16.20 -1.17
C GLU A 400 20.75 15.15 -1.94
N ILE A 401 19.63 15.57 -2.54
CA ILE A 401 18.78 14.68 -3.34
C ILE A 401 18.36 15.41 -4.61
N ILE A 402 19.29 15.57 -5.54
CA ILE A 402 18.97 15.80 -6.95
C ILE A 402 19.24 14.49 -7.69
N ASP A 403 18.33 13.54 -7.57
CA ASP A 403 18.06 12.67 -8.70
C ASP A 403 17.35 13.55 -9.72
N LYS A 404 18.09 13.96 -10.73
CA LYS A 404 17.53 14.63 -11.90
C LYS A 404 16.42 13.74 -12.45
N PRO A 405 15.18 14.21 -12.55
CA PRO A 405 14.22 13.53 -13.41
C PRO A 405 14.66 13.85 -14.85
N ILE A 406 15.35 12.93 -15.49
CA ILE A 406 15.26 12.82 -16.95
C ILE A 406 13.88 12.23 -17.18
N ASP A 407 12.91 13.11 -17.23
CA ASP A 407 11.53 12.76 -17.57
C ASP A 407 11.46 12.63 -19.10
N THR A 408 12.00 11.54 -19.60
CA THR A 408 11.57 11.03 -20.89
C THR A 408 10.19 10.47 -20.67
N ALA A 409 9.18 11.21 -21.10
CA ALA A 409 7.77 10.87 -21.00
C ALA A 409 7.51 9.56 -21.76
N GLU A 410 7.62 8.42 -21.05
CA GLU A 410 7.39 7.09 -21.63
C GLU A 410 5.89 6.91 -21.92
N LYS A 411 5.51 6.93 -23.20
CA LYS A 411 4.15 6.67 -23.66
C LYS A 411 3.98 5.19 -23.93
N THR A 412 3.03 4.54 -23.26
CA THR A 412 2.72 3.12 -23.42
C THR A 412 1.40 2.94 -24.16
N LEU A 413 1.40 2.10 -25.20
CA LEU A 413 0.22 1.64 -25.93
C LEU A 413 -0.13 0.22 -25.49
N ILE A 414 -1.40 -0.02 -25.17
CA ILE A 414 -1.92 -1.34 -24.78
C ILE A 414 -2.90 -1.79 -25.85
N SER A 415 -2.60 -2.87 -26.55
CA SER A 415 -3.51 -3.45 -27.53
C SER A 415 -4.44 -4.46 -26.87
N LEU A 416 -5.73 -4.14 -26.84
CA LEU A 416 -6.77 -4.92 -26.18
C LEU A 416 -7.74 -5.48 -27.22
N ALA A 417 -7.75 -6.80 -27.40
CA ALA A 417 -8.66 -7.49 -28.31
C ALA A 417 -9.66 -8.39 -27.58
N ASN A 418 -9.23 -9.05 -26.48
CA ASN A 418 -10.04 -10.02 -25.76
C ASN A 418 -10.54 -9.47 -24.42
N PRO A 419 -11.88 -9.44 -24.16
CA PRO A 419 -12.46 -8.97 -22.91
C PRO A 419 -11.95 -9.69 -21.67
N GLU A 420 -11.59 -10.97 -21.75
CA GLU A 420 -11.11 -11.78 -20.64
C GLU A 420 -9.70 -11.40 -20.17
N MET A 421 -8.90 -10.78 -21.04
CA MET A 421 -7.55 -10.38 -20.73
C MET A 421 -7.42 -8.92 -20.28
N VAL A 422 -8.48 -8.12 -20.41
CA VAL A 422 -8.44 -6.69 -20.10
C VAL A 422 -7.96 -6.44 -18.67
N ASP A 423 -8.53 -7.13 -17.67
CA ASP A 423 -8.19 -6.97 -16.27
C ASP A 423 -6.70 -7.23 -16.01
N ARG A 424 -6.18 -8.31 -16.63
CA ARG A 424 -4.79 -8.75 -16.44
C ARG A 424 -3.79 -7.84 -17.14
N LEU A 425 -4.09 -7.42 -18.38
CA LEU A 425 -3.21 -6.54 -19.16
C LEU A 425 -3.20 -5.11 -18.59
N MET A 426 -4.36 -4.60 -18.17
CA MET A 426 -4.43 -3.30 -17.51
C MET A 426 -3.69 -3.30 -16.18
N SER A 427 -3.86 -4.33 -15.35
CA SER A 427 -3.13 -4.49 -14.10
C SER A 427 -1.61 -4.56 -14.33
N LEU A 428 -1.16 -5.29 -15.37
CA LEU A 428 0.26 -5.34 -15.76
C LEU A 428 0.76 -3.95 -16.17
N ALA A 429 0.05 -3.26 -17.06
CA ALA A 429 0.45 -1.95 -17.57
C ALA A 429 0.54 -0.90 -16.42
N ILE A 430 -0.41 -0.93 -15.49
CA ILE A 430 -0.42 -0.05 -14.32
C ILE A 430 0.79 -0.32 -13.42
N MET A 431 1.16 -1.59 -13.20
CA MET A 431 2.30 -1.98 -12.37
C MET A 431 3.66 -1.71 -13.02
N LEU A 432 3.76 -1.76 -14.35
CA LEU A 432 4.98 -1.41 -15.09
C LEU A 432 5.21 0.10 -15.15
N ARG A 433 4.16 0.90 -15.02
CA ARG A 433 4.22 2.37 -15.06
C ARG A 433 5.04 2.94 -13.90
N LYS A 434 5.73 4.04 -14.12
CA LYS A 434 6.38 4.82 -13.04
C LYS A 434 5.31 5.41 -12.12
N GLU A 435 5.44 5.25 -10.81
CA GLU A 435 4.44 5.68 -9.81
C GLU A 435 4.01 7.16 -9.92
N LYS A 436 4.93 8.04 -10.29
CA LYS A 436 4.69 9.49 -10.40
C LYS A 436 4.49 9.98 -11.83
N SER A 437 4.33 9.07 -12.82
CA SER A 437 4.13 9.49 -14.21
C SER A 437 2.78 10.18 -14.38
N THR A 438 2.79 11.36 -14.99
CA THR A 438 1.58 12.09 -15.39
C THR A 438 1.12 11.73 -16.80
N VAL A 439 1.93 10.94 -17.54
CA VAL A 439 1.62 10.54 -18.92
C VAL A 439 0.46 9.54 -18.91
N PRO A 440 -0.60 9.78 -19.69
CA PRO A 440 -1.71 8.85 -19.78
C PRO A 440 -1.27 7.53 -20.45
N LEU A 441 -1.84 6.40 -19.99
CA LEU A 441 -1.80 5.16 -20.73
C LEU A 441 -2.75 5.26 -21.94
N THR A 442 -2.46 4.55 -23.01
CA THR A 442 -3.37 4.50 -24.15
C THR A 442 -3.77 3.05 -24.42
N ALA A 443 -5.07 2.79 -24.49
CA ALA A 443 -5.61 1.51 -24.90
C ALA A 443 -6.17 1.60 -26.33
N VAL A 444 -5.76 0.69 -27.19
CA VAL A 444 -6.28 0.58 -28.56
C VAL A 444 -6.96 -0.76 -28.77
N ASN A 445 -8.15 -0.70 -29.38
CA ASN A 445 -8.78 -1.88 -29.97
C ASN A 445 -8.71 -1.73 -31.50
N VAL A 446 -8.13 -2.70 -32.18
CA VAL A 446 -8.02 -2.72 -33.65
C VAL A 446 -9.10 -3.62 -34.19
N VAL A 447 -9.97 -3.05 -35.02
CA VAL A 447 -11.09 -3.72 -35.65
C VAL A 447 -10.75 -3.95 -37.13
N LEU A 448 -10.95 -5.17 -37.61
CA LEU A 448 -10.79 -5.54 -39.03
C LEU A 448 -12.13 -5.34 -39.71
N ASP A 449 -12.17 -4.47 -40.71
CA ASP A 449 -13.35 -4.06 -41.49
C ASP A 449 -14.46 -3.35 -40.71
N GLU A 450 -15.46 -2.78 -41.40
CA GLU A 450 -16.60 -2.06 -40.83
C GLU A 450 -17.69 -3.01 -40.25
N ASP A 451 -17.30 -3.99 -39.43
CA ASP A 451 -18.22 -4.89 -38.75
C ASP A 451 -18.73 -4.21 -37.47
N GLU A 452 -19.99 -3.80 -37.43
CA GLU A 452 -20.65 -3.16 -36.29
C GLU A 452 -20.59 -4.03 -35.03
N THR A 453 -20.58 -5.36 -35.17
CA THR A 453 -20.50 -6.27 -34.00
C THR A 453 -19.11 -6.24 -33.38
N GLN A 454 -18.05 -6.17 -34.17
CA GLN A 454 -16.67 -6.02 -33.69
C GLN A 454 -16.42 -4.63 -33.10
N MET A 455 -17.00 -3.58 -33.69
CA MET A 455 -16.93 -2.21 -33.12
C MET A 455 -17.60 -2.14 -31.75
N THR A 456 -18.81 -2.69 -31.61
CA THR A 456 -19.54 -2.72 -30.32
C THR A 456 -18.75 -3.52 -29.28
N ARG A 457 -18.17 -4.65 -29.67
CA ARG A 457 -17.31 -5.45 -28.78
C ARG A 457 -16.04 -4.69 -28.39
N GLY A 458 -15.40 -4.01 -29.32
CA GLY A 458 -14.22 -3.17 -29.09
C GLY A 458 -14.51 -2.03 -28.11
N THR A 459 -15.65 -1.35 -28.26
CA THR A 459 -16.10 -0.30 -27.36
C THR A 459 -16.23 -0.83 -25.92
N ARG A 460 -16.92 -1.96 -25.73
CA ARG A 460 -17.07 -2.57 -24.39
C ARG A 460 -15.73 -2.96 -23.75
N VAL A 461 -14.78 -3.44 -24.55
CA VAL A 461 -13.41 -3.76 -24.09
C VAL A 461 -12.69 -2.52 -23.59
N LEU A 462 -12.81 -1.41 -24.31
CA LEU A 462 -12.19 -0.13 -23.95
C LEU A 462 -12.89 0.54 -22.77
N GLU A 463 -14.22 0.47 -22.69
CA GLU A 463 -14.98 0.93 -21.53
C GLU A 463 -14.53 0.20 -20.26
N LYS A 464 -14.43 -1.13 -20.30
CA LYS A 464 -13.92 -1.92 -19.16
C LYS A 464 -12.49 -1.52 -18.78
N ALA A 465 -11.61 -1.27 -19.77
CA ALA A 465 -10.25 -0.79 -19.49
C ALA A 465 -10.24 0.61 -18.84
N ALA A 466 -11.14 1.50 -19.28
CA ALA A 466 -11.29 2.84 -18.71
C ALA A 466 -11.78 2.78 -17.26
N ASP A 467 -12.72 1.90 -16.95
CA ASP A 467 -13.22 1.69 -15.58
C ASP A 467 -12.10 1.23 -14.65
N ILE A 468 -11.25 0.28 -15.11
CA ILE A 468 -10.11 -0.21 -14.32
C ILE A 468 -9.09 0.93 -14.08
N ALA A 469 -8.76 1.69 -15.12
CA ALA A 469 -7.84 2.81 -15.01
C ALA A 469 -8.37 3.92 -14.08
N ALA A 470 -9.67 4.23 -14.19
CA ALA A 470 -10.35 5.21 -13.35
C ALA A 470 -10.30 4.81 -11.86
N THR A 471 -10.47 3.52 -11.55
CA THR A 471 -10.42 2.99 -10.19
C THR A 471 -9.08 3.29 -9.49
N VAL A 472 -7.97 3.29 -10.23
CA VAL A 472 -6.63 3.58 -9.71
C VAL A 472 -6.17 5.01 -9.99
N ASN A 473 -7.07 5.88 -10.44
CA ASN A 473 -6.81 7.27 -10.78
C ASN A 473 -5.70 7.45 -11.84
N VAL A 474 -5.63 6.53 -12.79
CA VAL A 474 -4.73 6.58 -13.95
C VAL A 474 -5.49 7.08 -15.16
N GLN A 475 -4.99 8.13 -15.80
CA GLN A 475 -5.60 8.60 -17.05
C GLN A 475 -5.39 7.58 -18.16
N LEU A 476 -6.47 7.16 -18.83
CA LEU A 476 -6.46 6.26 -19.96
C LEU A 476 -7.09 6.94 -21.19
N LEU A 477 -6.37 6.98 -22.28
CA LEU A 477 -6.90 7.34 -23.58
C LEU A 477 -7.37 6.07 -24.29
N THR A 478 -8.59 6.05 -24.77
CA THR A 478 -9.16 4.89 -25.49
C THR A 478 -9.29 5.24 -26.95
N LYS A 479 -8.89 4.31 -27.84
CA LYS A 479 -8.96 4.48 -29.29
C LYS A 479 -9.46 3.20 -29.95
N ILE A 480 -10.38 3.34 -30.89
CA ILE A 480 -10.74 2.28 -31.84
C ILE A 480 -10.08 2.63 -33.16
N ARG A 481 -9.40 1.65 -33.75
CA ARG A 481 -8.74 1.82 -35.03
C ARG A 481 -9.27 0.80 -36.05
N LEU A 482 -9.80 1.28 -37.15
CA LEU A 482 -10.23 0.48 -38.26
C LEU A 482 -9.06 0.25 -39.21
N THR A 483 -8.84 -1.00 -39.63
CA THR A 483 -7.74 -1.38 -40.54
C THR A 483 -8.02 -2.71 -41.18
N THR A 484 -7.37 -2.96 -42.32
CA THR A 484 -7.42 -4.23 -43.01
C THR A 484 -6.44 -5.29 -42.46
N ASN A 485 -5.44 -4.85 -41.67
CA ASN A 485 -4.43 -5.73 -41.08
C ASN A 485 -4.13 -5.26 -39.64
N LEU A 486 -4.22 -6.19 -38.67
CA LEU A 486 -4.02 -5.94 -37.26
C LEU A 486 -2.65 -5.33 -36.92
N SER A 487 -1.58 -5.90 -37.50
CA SER A 487 -0.21 -5.43 -37.29
C SER A 487 -0.02 -3.99 -37.80
N HIS A 488 -0.53 -3.71 -38.99
CA HIS A 488 -0.43 -2.38 -39.60
C HIS A 488 -1.19 -1.35 -38.76
N GLY A 489 -2.37 -1.71 -38.21
CA GLY A 489 -3.13 -0.82 -37.34
C GLY A 489 -2.34 -0.45 -36.11
N ILE A 490 -1.70 -1.42 -35.44
CA ILE A 490 -0.87 -1.20 -34.26
C ILE A 490 0.39 -0.39 -34.62
N ILE A 491 1.11 -0.75 -35.68
CA ILE A 491 2.33 -0.06 -36.10
C ILE A 491 2.05 1.41 -36.41
N HIS A 492 0.96 1.68 -37.10
CA HIS A 492 0.59 3.02 -37.48
C HIS A 492 0.26 3.87 -36.25
N GLU A 493 -0.53 3.31 -35.30
CA GLU A 493 -0.86 3.98 -34.05
C GLU A 493 0.40 4.29 -33.23
N MET A 494 1.34 3.34 -33.14
CA MET A 494 2.61 3.49 -32.45
C MET A 494 3.44 4.64 -33.01
N LYS A 495 3.54 4.73 -34.32
CA LYS A 495 4.36 5.74 -35.05
C LYS A 495 3.72 7.12 -35.04
N GLU A 496 2.40 7.22 -35.28
CA GLU A 496 1.69 8.50 -35.31
C GLU A 496 1.80 9.27 -33.99
N ASN A 497 1.76 8.58 -32.87
CA ASN A 497 1.72 9.19 -31.55
C ASN A 497 3.02 9.03 -30.75
N ASN A 498 4.08 8.52 -31.38
CA ASN A 498 5.41 8.32 -30.79
C ASN A 498 5.34 7.56 -29.46
N TYR A 499 4.74 6.34 -29.48
CA TYR A 499 4.76 5.47 -28.31
C TYR A 499 6.11 4.76 -28.18
N HIS A 500 6.60 4.68 -26.95
CA HIS A 500 7.89 4.07 -26.61
C HIS A 500 7.77 2.58 -26.30
N GLU A 501 6.56 2.14 -25.95
CA GLU A 501 6.29 0.78 -25.49
C GLU A 501 4.92 0.29 -25.98
N LEU A 502 4.89 -0.98 -26.39
CA LEU A 502 3.67 -1.70 -26.76
C LEU A 502 3.46 -2.89 -25.84
N ILE A 503 2.28 -2.99 -25.23
CA ILE A 503 1.84 -4.16 -24.47
C ILE A 503 0.74 -4.88 -25.26
N VAL A 504 0.95 -6.17 -25.54
CA VAL A 504 0.02 -7.02 -26.31
C VAL A 504 -0.23 -8.33 -25.56
N GLY A 505 -1.49 -8.75 -25.49
CA GLY A 505 -1.86 -10.06 -24.96
C GLY A 505 -1.73 -11.16 -26.04
N PHE A 506 -1.31 -12.36 -25.64
CA PHE A 506 -1.38 -13.55 -26.49
C PHE A 506 -2.00 -14.74 -25.75
N HIS A 507 -2.65 -15.65 -26.50
CA HIS A 507 -3.35 -16.80 -25.94
C HIS A 507 -2.60 -18.12 -26.18
N GLU A 508 -2.92 -19.14 -25.39
CA GLU A 508 -2.60 -20.52 -25.74
C GLU A 508 -3.46 -20.96 -26.92
N LYS A 509 -2.85 -21.57 -27.90
CA LYS A 509 -3.53 -22.02 -29.10
C LYS A 509 -4.50 -23.17 -28.82
N SER A 510 -5.71 -23.06 -29.41
CA SER A 510 -6.62 -24.18 -29.56
C SER A 510 -6.30 -25.02 -30.79
N SER A 511 -5.44 -24.55 -31.72
CA SER A 511 -5.08 -25.22 -32.99
C SER A 511 -3.64 -24.90 -33.42
N PRO A 512 -2.92 -25.83 -34.04
CA PRO A 512 -1.57 -25.63 -34.60
C PRO A 512 -1.47 -24.55 -35.69
N ASN A 513 -2.58 -24.19 -36.30
CA ASN A 513 -2.65 -23.25 -37.43
C ASN A 513 -3.06 -21.82 -37.07
N ASP A 514 -3.16 -21.49 -35.81
CA ASP A 514 -3.59 -20.14 -35.37
C ASP A 514 -2.50 -19.10 -35.58
N SER A 515 -2.75 -18.13 -36.45
CA SER A 515 -1.74 -17.30 -37.11
C SER A 515 -1.29 -16.06 -36.34
N PHE A 516 -1.87 -15.75 -35.15
CA PHE A 516 -1.56 -14.50 -34.45
C PHE A 516 -0.05 -14.33 -34.16
N LEU A 517 0.61 -15.38 -33.70
CA LEU A 517 2.05 -15.36 -33.44
C LEU A 517 2.90 -15.61 -34.70
N GLY A 518 2.31 -16.22 -35.72
CA GLY A 518 3.01 -16.55 -36.99
C GLY A 518 3.14 -15.37 -37.94
N THR A 519 2.19 -14.45 -37.95
CA THR A 519 2.17 -13.31 -38.90
C THR A 519 2.29 -11.95 -38.21
N VAL A 520 1.53 -11.71 -37.13
CA VAL A 520 1.47 -10.40 -36.47
C VAL A 520 2.80 -10.02 -35.84
N LEU A 521 3.44 -10.94 -35.09
CA LEU A 521 4.67 -10.62 -34.37
C LEU A 521 5.85 -10.29 -35.31
N PRO A 522 6.16 -11.08 -36.35
CA PRO A 522 7.22 -10.72 -37.30
C PRO A 522 7.03 -9.32 -37.91
N GLU A 523 5.78 -8.98 -38.27
CA GLU A 523 5.46 -7.65 -38.81
C GLU A 523 5.66 -6.54 -37.77
N LEU A 524 5.26 -6.76 -36.51
CA LEU A 524 5.50 -5.81 -35.41
C LEU A 524 7.00 -5.62 -35.18
N LEU A 525 7.79 -6.70 -35.16
CA LEU A 525 9.23 -6.63 -34.94
C LEU A 525 9.99 -5.93 -36.05
N THR A 526 9.53 -6.04 -37.31
CA THR A 526 10.12 -5.33 -38.42
C THR A 526 9.64 -3.89 -38.54
N GLY A 527 8.38 -3.62 -38.16
CA GLY A 527 7.77 -2.31 -38.28
C GLY A 527 8.05 -1.35 -37.12
N LEU A 528 8.43 -1.84 -35.92
CA LEU A 528 8.63 -1.08 -34.72
C LEU A 528 10.04 -1.27 -34.16
N HIS A 529 10.65 -0.17 -33.69
CA HIS A 529 11.90 -0.20 -32.91
C HIS A 529 11.65 -0.03 -31.40
N SER A 530 10.43 0.38 -31.01
CA SER A 530 9.99 0.52 -29.62
C SER A 530 9.97 -0.82 -28.89
N GLN A 531 10.02 -0.80 -27.55
CA GLN A 531 9.89 -2.00 -26.74
C GLN A 531 8.54 -2.68 -26.96
N ILE A 532 8.54 -4.01 -27.08
CA ILE A 532 7.33 -4.81 -27.20
C ILE A 532 7.28 -5.80 -26.04
N ILE A 533 6.22 -5.75 -25.27
CA ILE A 533 5.91 -6.69 -24.18
C ILE A 533 4.71 -7.53 -24.62
N MET A 534 4.93 -8.83 -24.80
CA MET A 534 3.85 -9.77 -25.04
C MET A 534 3.54 -10.52 -23.76
N ALA A 535 2.27 -10.51 -23.35
CA ALA A 535 1.85 -11.05 -22.07
C ALA A 535 0.84 -12.20 -22.23
N ARG A 536 1.14 -13.31 -21.58
CA ARG A 536 0.20 -14.40 -21.31
C ARG A 536 0.10 -14.57 -19.80
N LEU A 537 -0.97 -14.09 -19.20
CA LEU A 537 -1.20 -14.16 -17.78
C LEU A 537 -2.34 -15.15 -17.51
N THR A 538 -2.03 -16.30 -16.92
CA THR A 538 -2.99 -17.36 -16.58
C THR A 538 -3.65 -17.12 -15.25
N MET A 539 -3.05 -16.27 -14.39
CA MET A 539 -3.53 -15.88 -13.07
C MET A 539 -3.46 -14.37 -12.87
N PRO A 540 -4.18 -13.82 -11.89
CA PRO A 540 -4.02 -12.43 -11.48
C PRO A 540 -2.58 -12.13 -11.06
N ILE A 541 -2.04 -10.99 -11.49
CA ILE A 541 -0.63 -10.65 -11.33
C ILE A 541 -0.21 -10.54 -9.86
N ASN A 542 -1.10 -10.09 -8.98
CA ASN A 542 -0.89 -9.99 -7.52
C ASN A 542 -0.73 -11.34 -6.81
N THR A 543 -1.00 -12.47 -7.48
CA THR A 543 -0.82 -13.82 -6.93
C THR A 543 0.56 -14.42 -7.24
N ILE A 544 1.40 -13.73 -7.99
CA ILE A 544 2.75 -14.16 -8.36
C ILE A 544 3.67 -14.11 -7.14
N ARG A 545 4.48 -15.16 -6.94
CA ARG A 545 5.42 -15.29 -5.82
C ARG A 545 6.87 -15.06 -6.18
N CYS A 546 7.23 -15.36 -7.42
CA CYS A 546 8.60 -15.29 -7.89
C CYS A 546 8.60 -14.93 -9.38
N ILE A 547 9.52 -14.08 -9.77
CA ILE A 547 9.77 -13.76 -11.17
C ILE A 547 11.07 -14.40 -11.59
N HIS A 548 11.03 -15.21 -12.63
CA HIS A 548 12.21 -15.75 -13.31
C HIS A 548 12.44 -14.94 -14.57
N ILE A 549 13.63 -14.38 -14.73
CA ILE A 549 14.02 -13.61 -15.91
C ILE A 549 15.15 -14.33 -16.63
N THR A 550 14.97 -14.66 -17.88
CA THR A 550 16.01 -15.21 -18.73
C THR A 550 16.29 -14.29 -19.90
N PHE A 551 17.55 -14.14 -20.24
CA PHE A 551 18.00 -13.24 -21.30
C PHE A 551 19.22 -13.85 -22.06
N PRO A 552 19.39 -13.53 -23.34
CA PRO A 552 20.55 -13.98 -24.11
C PRO A 552 21.82 -13.26 -23.65
N ALA A 553 22.97 -13.86 -23.90
CA ALA A 553 24.27 -13.19 -23.67
C ALA A 553 24.40 -11.95 -24.56
N LYS A 554 25.10 -10.94 -24.07
CA LYS A 554 25.33 -9.64 -24.71
C LYS A 554 24.07 -8.75 -24.79
N THR A 555 23.03 -9.04 -24.00
CA THR A 555 21.84 -8.18 -23.89
C THR A 555 22.15 -6.81 -23.31
N GLU A 556 23.23 -6.69 -22.54
CA GLU A 556 23.74 -5.42 -22.00
C GLU A 556 24.12 -4.39 -23.06
N PHE A 557 24.33 -4.79 -24.30
CA PHE A 557 24.62 -3.90 -25.42
C PHE A 557 23.39 -3.44 -26.21
N GLU A 558 22.18 -3.91 -25.83
CA GLU A 558 20.92 -3.46 -26.46
C GLU A 558 20.49 -2.10 -25.91
N ALA A 559 19.96 -1.22 -26.77
CA ALA A 559 19.53 0.13 -26.40
C ALA A 559 18.50 0.16 -25.24
N GLY A 560 17.64 -0.83 -25.14
CA GLY A 560 16.59 -0.94 -24.11
C GLY A 560 17.01 -1.71 -22.86
N PHE A 561 18.29 -2.00 -22.62
CA PHE A 561 18.75 -2.86 -21.54
C PHE A 561 18.30 -2.38 -20.14
N PHE A 562 18.68 -1.18 -19.76
CA PHE A 562 18.32 -0.65 -18.46
C PHE A 562 16.82 -0.40 -18.31
N HIS A 563 16.13 -0.12 -19.41
CA HIS A 563 14.70 0.12 -19.40
C HIS A 563 13.89 -1.11 -18.94
N TRP A 564 14.12 -2.29 -19.53
CA TRP A 564 13.43 -3.50 -19.10
C TRP A 564 13.91 -3.98 -17.70
N VAL A 565 15.19 -3.75 -17.33
CA VAL A 565 15.68 -4.06 -15.99
C VAL A 565 14.92 -3.27 -14.95
N ASP A 566 14.77 -1.95 -15.14
CA ASP A 566 14.04 -1.08 -14.22
C ASP A 566 12.53 -1.41 -14.18
N GLN A 567 11.93 -1.78 -15.31
CA GLN A 567 10.52 -2.19 -15.36
C GLN A 567 10.26 -3.50 -14.61
N THR A 568 11.12 -4.49 -14.80
CA THR A 568 10.99 -5.78 -14.10
C THR A 568 11.25 -5.64 -12.60
N GLU A 569 12.15 -4.73 -12.23
CA GLU A 569 12.39 -4.37 -10.83
C GLU A 569 11.15 -3.70 -10.21
N ARG A 570 10.55 -2.70 -10.88
CA ARG A 570 9.29 -2.07 -10.44
C ARG A 570 8.16 -3.08 -10.26
N LEU A 571 8.01 -3.99 -11.22
CA LEU A 571 7.02 -5.06 -11.13
C LEU A 571 7.24 -5.94 -9.90
N ALA A 572 8.48 -6.37 -9.67
CA ALA A 572 8.81 -7.20 -8.52
C ALA A 572 8.67 -6.45 -7.19
N ALA A 573 9.02 -5.17 -7.16
CA ALA A 573 8.82 -4.30 -6.02
C ALA A 573 7.33 -4.11 -5.70
N GLY A 574 6.50 -3.85 -6.71
CA GLY A 574 5.05 -3.73 -6.55
C GLY A 574 4.35 -5.01 -6.09
N LEU A 575 4.93 -6.17 -6.40
CA LEU A 575 4.43 -7.49 -6.01
C LEU A 575 5.09 -8.05 -4.73
N ASP A 576 6.05 -7.36 -4.14
CA ASP A 576 6.94 -7.86 -3.05
C ASP A 576 7.44 -9.28 -3.33
N CYS A 577 7.90 -9.57 -4.54
CA CYS A 577 8.36 -10.89 -4.92
C CYS A 577 9.86 -10.92 -5.20
N ARG A 578 10.43 -12.15 -5.21
CA ARG A 578 11.84 -12.37 -5.55
C ARG A 578 12.02 -12.39 -7.06
N ILE A 579 13.17 -11.89 -7.52
CA ILE A 579 13.61 -12.06 -8.91
C ILE A 579 14.75 -13.07 -8.95
N LYS A 580 14.68 -13.96 -9.92
CA LYS A 580 15.75 -14.90 -10.27
C LYS A 580 16.20 -14.62 -11.68
N TYR A 581 17.42 -14.08 -11.81
CA TYR A 581 18.04 -13.81 -13.10
C TYR A 581 18.78 -15.06 -13.60
N HIS A 582 18.54 -15.45 -14.85
CA HIS A 582 19.18 -16.58 -15.51
C HIS A 582 19.85 -16.09 -16.79
N GLY A 583 21.18 -16.10 -16.84
CA GLY A 583 21.92 -15.60 -17.99
C GLY A 583 23.43 -15.65 -17.82
N HIS A 584 24.14 -14.94 -18.70
CA HIS A 584 25.59 -14.88 -18.68
C HIS A 584 26.10 -14.01 -17.51
N ILE A 585 27.26 -14.39 -16.95
CA ILE A 585 27.83 -13.75 -15.76
C ILE A 585 28.09 -12.25 -15.94
N ASP A 586 28.58 -11.84 -17.13
CA ASP A 586 28.92 -10.42 -17.38
C ASP A 586 27.66 -9.54 -17.35
N THR A 587 26.60 -9.97 -18.04
CA THR A 587 25.29 -9.29 -18.03
C THR A 587 24.71 -9.22 -16.61
N MET A 588 24.80 -10.33 -15.85
CA MET A 588 24.30 -10.37 -14.45
C MET A 588 25.08 -9.43 -13.54
N THR A 589 26.40 -9.33 -13.72
CA THR A 589 27.25 -8.41 -12.96
C THR A 589 26.85 -6.96 -13.19
N LEU A 590 26.52 -6.61 -14.42
CA LEU A 590 26.06 -5.26 -14.77
C LEU A 590 24.67 -4.99 -14.19
N ILE A 591 23.73 -5.94 -14.26
CA ILE A 591 22.41 -5.83 -13.60
C ILE A 591 22.61 -5.64 -12.10
N GLN A 592 23.48 -6.43 -11.46
CA GLN A 592 23.74 -6.32 -10.02
C GLN A 592 24.30 -4.95 -9.65
N LYS A 593 25.21 -4.42 -10.45
CA LYS A 593 25.79 -3.08 -10.26
C LYS A 593 24.71 -2.01 -10.40
N HIS A 594 23.91 -2.05 -11.48
CA HIS A 594 22.83 -1.10 -11.74
C HIS A 594 21.77 -1.10 -10.61
N LEU A 595 21.32 -2.29 -10.18
CA LEU A 595 20.37 -2.41 -9.07
C LEU A 595 20.92 -1.88 -7.74
N LYS A 596 22.25 -2.05 -7.49
CA LYS A 596 22.89 -1.46 -6.31
C LYS A 596 23.01 0.06 -6.38
N GLU A 597 23.39 0.61 -7.53
CA GLU A 597 23.48 2.05 -7.77
C GLU A 597 22.12 2.73 -7.63
N ASN A 598 21.07 2.10 -8.16
CA ASN A 598 19.68 2.57 -8.03
C ASN A 598 19.04 2.24 -6.67
N LYS A 599 19.82 1.70 -5.72
CA LYS A 599 19.34 1.29 -4.39
C LYS A 599 18.08 0.42 -4.48
N SER A 600 18.05 -0.51 -5.46
CA SER A 600 16.93 -1.44 -5.65
C SER A 600 16.64 -2.21 -4.37
N ARG A 601 15.36 -2.41 -4.09
CA ARG A 601 14.85 -3.06 -2.88
C ARG A 601 14.47 -4.51 -3.09
N THR A 602 14.49 -4.98 -4.35
CA THR A 602 14.08 -6.34 -4.70
C THR A 602 15.13 -7.37 -4.30
N ARG A 603 14.68 -8.55 -3.86
CA ARG A 603 15.56 -9.69 -3.61
C ARG A 603 15.90 -10.35 -4.93
N ALA A 604 17.11 -10.15 -5.40
CA ALA A 604 17.63 -10.73 -6.63
C ALA A 604 18.57 -11.91 -6.33
N GLU A 605 18.32 -13.03 -7.00
CA GLU A 605 19.16 -14.22 -7.03
C GLU A 605 19.68 -14.39 -8.46
N TYR A 606 20.94 -14.82 -8.63
CA TYR A 606 21.62 -14.87 -9.92
C TYR A 606 22.05 -16.30 -10.21
N TYR A 607 21.67 -16.81 -11.38
CA TYR A 607 21.97 -18.17 -11.82
C TYR A 607 22.66 -18.13 -13.17
N GLU A 608 23.90 -18.58 -13.23
CA GLU A 608 24.65 -18.62 -14.47
C GLU A 608 24.10 -19.67 -15.41
N THR A 609 23.87 -19.26 -16.67
CA THR A 609 23.38 -20.11 -17.74
C THR A 609 24.00 -19.67 -19.06
N ASP A 610 24.19 -20.59 -19.99
CA ASP A 610 24.78 -20.31 -21.31
C ASP A 610 23.88 -19.49 -22.25
N GLY A 611 22.71 -19.04 -21.78
CA GLY A 611 21.84 -18.06 -22.44
C GLY A 611 21.17 -18.50 -23.74
N GLY A 612 21.16 -19.76 -24.10
CA GLY A 612 20.61 -20.18 -25.39
C GLY A 612 19.68 -21.38 -25.39
N ASN A 613 19.90 -22.37 -24.54
CA ASN A 613 19.14 -23.64 -24.53
C ASN A 613 18.47 -23.94 -23.17
N ASP A 614 18.48 -23.00 -22.23
CA ASP A 614 18.14 -23.26 -20.85
C ASP A 614 16.64 -23.16 -20.52
N LEU A 615 15.78 -22.75 -21.48
CA LEU A 615 14.33 -22.68 -21.25
C LEU A 615 13.75 -24.02 -20.77
N LYS A 616 14.27 -25.14 -21.26
CA LYS A 616 13.84 -26.46 -20.81
C LYS A 616 14.24 -26.71 -19.34
N ARG A 617 15.45 -26.34 -18.94
CA ARG A 617 15.95 -26.48 -17.56
C ARG A 617 15.25 -25.53 -16.61
N ILE A 618 15.01 -24.28 -17.05
CA ILE A 618 14.27 -23.29 -16.27
C ILE A 618 12.81 -23.72 -16.07
N SER A 619 12.21 -24.48 -17.03
CA SER A 619 10.83 -24.94 -16.92
C SER A 619 10.57 -25.82 -15.69
N GLU A 620 11.59 -26.53 -15.20
CA GLU A 620 11.50 -27.34 -13.97
C GLU A 620 11.48 -26.48 -12.70
N LEU A 621 12.04 -25.25 -12.77
CA LEU A 621 12.13 -24.32 -11.64
C LEU A 621 10.94 -23.34 -11.58
N VAL A 622 10.21 -23.17 -12.69
CA VAL A 622 9.06 -22.27 -12.78
C VAL A 622 7.79 -23.01 -12.40
N HIS A 623 7.23 -22.71 -11.24
CA HIS A 623 5.97 -23.27 -10.78
C HIS A 623 4.77 -22.49 -11.35
N GLU A 624 3.55 -22.98 -11.11
CA GLU A 624 2.31 -22.36 -11.59
C GLU A 624 2.10 -20.94 -11.05
N ASP A 625 2.60 -20.65 -9.84
CA ASP A 625 2.51 -19.35 -9.17
C ASP A 625 3.74 -18.44 -9.43
N HIS A 626 4.58 -18.78 -10.39
CA HIS A 626 5.70 -17.98 -10.84
C HIS A 626 5.39 -17.28 -12.17
N LEU A 627 6.05 -16.14 -12.40
CA LEU A 627 6.07 -15.46 -13.70
C LEU A 627 7.40 -15.72 -14.37
N LEU A 628 7.37 -16.21 -15.60
CA LEU A 628 8.56 -16.26 -16.44
C LEU A 628 8.61 -15.02 -17.35
N ILE A 629 9.69 -14.28 -17.29
CA ILE A 629 10.01 -13.19 -18.21
C ILE A 629 11.14 -13.67 -19.11
N VAL A 630 10.88 -13.68 -20.40
CA VAL A 630 11.89 -14.03 -21.41
C VAL A 630 12.23 -12.77 -22.16
N VAL A 631 13.44 -12.29 -21.99
CA VAL A 631 13.98 -11.21 -22.81
C VAL A 631 14.52 -11.83 -24.09
N SER A 632 14.02 -11.39 -25.23
CA SER A 632 14.42 -11.86 -26.56
C SER A 632 15.18 -10.75 -27.29
N ALA A 633 15.67 -11.07 -28.47
CA ALA A 633 16.42 -10.15 -29.30
C ALA A 633 15.81 -10.05 -30.70
N ARG A 634 15.98 -8.92 -31.37
CA ARG A 634 15.57 -8.70 -32.77
C ARG A 634 16.61 -9.26 -33.69
N ARG A 635 16.20 -9.73 -34.87
CA ARG A 635 17.16 -10.12 -35.92
C ARG A 635 18.06 -8.94 -36.27
N GLY A 636 19.37 -9.19 -36.29
CA GLY A 636 20.37 -8.15 -36.57
C GLY A 636 20.90 -7.42 -35.33
N SER A 637 20.36 -7.65 -34.14
CA SER A 637 20.93 -7.10 -32.91
C SER A 637 22.10 -7.97 -32.39
N ILE A 638 22.90 -7.38 -31.48
CA ILE A 638 24.15 -8.00 -30.96
C ILE A 638 23.86 -9.25 -30.12
N SER A 639 22.74 -9.25 -29.42
CA SER A 639 22.31 -10.35 -28.54
C SER A 639 21.52 -11.44 -29.29
N PHE A 640 21.25 -11.25 -30.58
CA PHE A 640 20.46 -12.20 -31.37
C PHE A 640 21.19 -13.53 -31.57
N ARG A 641 20.49 -14.62 -31.35
CA ARG A 641 20.92 -16.00 -31.65
C ARG A 641 19.84 -16.74 -32.43
N PRO A 642 20.18 -17.64 -33.38
CA PRO A 642 19.20 -18.38 -34.17
C PRO A 642 18.22 -19.21 -33.34
N SER A 643 18.60 -19.63 -32.14
CA SER A 643 17.71 -20.33 -31.21
C SER A 643 16.51 -19.49 -30.74
N LEU A 644 16.61 -18.15 -30.80
CA LEU A 644 15.53 -17.23 -30.42
C LEU A 644 14.40 -17.20 -31.47
N ASP A 645 14.65 -17.60 -32.71
CA ASP A 645 13.60 -17.74 -33.73
C ASP A 645 12.55 -18.80 -33.36
N HIS A 646 12.95 -19.78 -32.54
CA HIS A 646 12.08 -20.87 -32.10
C HIS A 646 11.55 -20.67 -30.65
N ILE A 647 11.71 -19.48 -30.07
CA ILE A 647 11.38 -19.20 -28.66
C ILE A 647 9.90 -19.49 -28.38
N PHE A 648 8.99 -19.16 -29.29
CA PHE A 648 7.55 -19.42 -29.14
C PHE A 648 7.23 -20.90 -29.09
N THR A 649 7.85 -21.69 -29.98
CA THR A 649 7.67 -23.14 -30.03
C THR A 649 8.15 -23.78 -28.70
N GLN A 650 9.27 -23.29 -28.17
CA GLN A 650 9.78 -23.76 -26.88
C GLN A 650 8.87 -23.36 -25.73
N ILE A 651 8.35 -22.13 -25.71
CA ILE A 651 7.40 -21.62 -24.72
C ILE A 651 6.11 -22.44 -24.76
N GLN A 652 5.55 -22.68 -25.92
CA GLN A 652 4.33 -23.48 -26.06
C GLN A 652 4.51 -24.91 -25.57
N ARG A 653 5.65 -25.53 -25.88
CA ARG A 653 5.92 -26.92 -25.52
C ARG A 653 6.22 -27.13 -24.02
N ASN A 654 6.96 -26.20 -23.39
CA ASN A 654 7.51 -26.41 -22.05
C ASN A 654 6.75 -25.63 -20.95
N TYR A 655 5.89 -24.66 -21.30
CA TYR A 655 5.28 -23.74 -20.34
C TYR A 655 3.76 -23.59 -20.52
N THR A 656 3.09 -24.67 -20.91
CA THR A 656 1.63 -24.69 -21.01
C THR A 656 0.99 -24.34 -19.67
N GLY A 657 -0.04 -23.48 -19.65
CA GLY A 657 -0.76 -23.08 -18.43
C GLY A 657 0.02 -22.16 -17.48
N ARG A 658 1.18 -21.62 -17.86
CA ARG A 658 2.00 -20.73 -17.02
C ARG A 658 1.95 -19.28 -17.48
N SER A 659 2.10 -18.35 -16.53
CA SER A 659 2.18 -16.92 -16.81
C SER A 659 3.55 -16.55 -17.38
N ILE A 660 3.56 -15.87 -18.55
CA ILE A 660 4.78 -15.53 -19.28
C ILE A 660 4.69 -14.11 -19.81
N LEU A 661 5.79 -13.37 -19.70
CA LEU A 661 6.06 -12.15 -20.45
C LEU A 661 7.23 -12.40 -21.41
N LEU A 662 7.07 -11.98 -22.65
CA LEU A 662 8.14 -11.95 -23.62
C LEU A 662 8.44 -10.50 -23.96
N ILE A 663 9.67 -10.07 -23.71
CA ILE A 663 10.13 -8.68 -23.89
C ILE A 663 11.11 -8.63 -25.06
N TYR A 664 10.80 -7.80 -26.04
CA TYR A 664 11.74 -7.37 -27.08
C TYR A 664 12.17 -5.94 -26.75
N PRO A 665 13.42 -5.71 -26.33
CA PRO A 665 13.92 -4.39 -25.99
C PRO A 665 13.87 -3.40 -27.18
N ASN A 666 14.05 -2.12 -26.89
CA ASN A 666 14.20 -1.10 -27.92
C ASN A 666 15.35 -1.46 -28.87
N GLY A 667 15.10 -1.34 -30.16
CA GLY A 667 16.14 -1.48 -31.19
C GLY A 667 16.77 -0.14 -31.55
N TYR A 668 17.99 -0.16 -32.10
CA TYR A 668 18.58 1.05 -32.68
C TYR A 668 17.83 1.42 -33.97
N SER A 669 17.29 2.66 -34.05
CA SER A 669 16.80 3.20 -35.29
C SER A 669 18.00 3.68 -36.14
N ILE A 670 18.00 3.38 -37.43
CA ILE A 670 19.04 3.86 -38.38
C ILE A 670 19.02 5.40 -38.49
N ASP A 671 17.92 6.05 -38.07
CA ASP A 671 17.70 7.51 -38.14
C ASP A 671 18.00 8.25 -36.86
N SER A 672 18.39 7.60 -35.74
CA SER A 672 18.84 8.31 -34.55
C SER A 672 20.30 8.76 -34.73
N ASP A 673 20.50 10.06 -34.83
CA ASP A 673 21.76 10.76 -34.84
C ASP A 673 22.85 10.04 -34.03
N MET A 674 24.07 10.03 -34.59
CA MET A 674 25.28 9.42 -34.01
C MET A 674 25.73 9.99 -32.63
N THR A 675 24.85 10.58 -31.85
CA THR A 675 25.15 11.27 -30.59
C THR A 675 24.98 10.41 -29.32
N GLU A 676 24.35 9.25 -29.40
CA GLU A 676 24.28 8.33 -28.25
C GLU A 676 25.16 7.08 -28.48
N ARG A 677 26.46 7.26 -28.47
CA ARG A 677 27.38 6.14 -28.28
C ARG A 677 27.31 5.67 -26.83
N PRO A 678 27.21 4.34 -26.55
CA PRO A 678 27.36 3.85 -25.19
C PRO A 678 28.70 4.32 -24.64
N PRO A 679 28.81 4.65 -23.34
CA PRO A 679 30.06 5.05 -22.74
C PRO A 679 31.09 3.92 -22.94
N MET A 680 32.14 4.21 -23.68
CA MET A 680 33.29 3.31 -23.73
C MET A 680 33.80 3.13 -22.30
N MET A 681 33.80 1.91 -21.80
CA MET A 681 34.53 1.54 -20.60
C MET A 681 35.99 1.75 -20.86
N MET A 682 36.65 2.71 -20.16
CA MET A 682 38.05 2.69 -19.84
C MET A 682 38.24 2.00 -18.49
#